data_359e8bf5c47bd178d6c39b8acfb96226
#
_entry.id   359e8bf5c47bd178d6c39b8acfb96226
#
_cell.length_a   1.000
_cell.length_b   1.000
_cell.length_c   1.000
_cell.angle_alpha   90.00
_cell.angle_beta   90.00
_cell.angle_gamma   90.00
#
_symmetry.space_group_name_H-M   'P 1'
#
loop_
_entity.id
_entity.type
_entity.pdbx_description
1 polymer ?
#
loop_
_entity_poly.entity_id
_entity_poly.type
_entity_poly.pdbx_seq_one_letter_code
_entity_poly.pdbx_strand_id
1 'polypeptide(L)'
;MKQRHLLLALAVGACVATLAACKKDEPAADTAGVPTAPQGETADQFIARVNDEFKKMYPELTAAQWLSSTYINDDSQLLAAKGNERYLTQLNSWIEQAKKFEGQKMSPETARAIQLLKLATAMPAPKDPAKLAELTQIATKMEGTYGAGTYCTGEGDDKKCRQLGELEDVLRSSRDYDAQLDAWQGWHTIAQPMRTDYTRFVELVNEGSKEMGFADAGEMWRSGYDMTPAEIAAETDRLWGQVKPLYEQLHCYTRTKLQATYGVEKGQVNGLLPAHLMGNMWQQDWGNLWDVLEPYKGAGSLDITGALEKQYQADYQAALGKAGPGPGTDKLFQAEREAQLQVAKQMTERAQEFYTSLGMPKLPESYWSKTQFIKPMDRDVVCHASAWDMNMAGDVRTKMCIKPNEEDFTTIYHELGHVYYYLAYNKLPPLFQTGAHDGFHEAIGDTMVLAMTPDYLKSIGMVDAPQQSNEALINAQMRMALAKVSFMPFGLMIDRWRWGVFDGSIKPADYNKAWWELKAKYQGVAPATARGEDFFDPGAKYHVPGNTPYTRYFLSHVLQFQFYKGLCDAAGYKGPLYNCSFYGNKAAGQKFWAMLEKGASQPWQSTLKELTGGEKMDAGAVLEYFAPLQDWLKQQNEGQTCGWQAPAAAATPTPATPATPAKS
;
A
#
# COMPACT_ATOMS: atom_id res chain seq x y z
N MET A 1 -17.70 47.20 -30.17
CA MET A 1 -17.31 47.59 -31.54
C MET A 1 -16.81 46.32 -32.22
N LYS A 2 -17.72 45.67 -32.93
CA LYS A 2 -17.85 45.57 -34.38
C LYS A 2 -16.61 44.91 -35.06
N GLN A 3 -16.81 43.62 -35.40
CA GLN A 3 -16.68 42.99 -36.71
C GLN A 3 -15.29 42.91 -37.34
N ARG A 4 -14.85 41.66 -37.61
CA ARG A 4 -14.69 41.17 -38.99
C ARG A 4 -14.64 39.65 -39.05
N HIS A 5 -15.74 39.09 -39.56
CA HIS A 5 -15.77 37.78 -40.27
C HIS A 5 -15.17 37.99 -41.67
N LEU A 6 -14.46 36.99 -42.19
CA LEU A 6 -14.40 36.59 -43.61
C LEU A 6 -13.77 35.21 -43.66
N LEU A 7 -14.55 34.17 -43.83
CA LEU A 7 -14.82 33.45 -45.05
C LEU A 7 -13.58 32.78 -45.69
N LEU A 8 -13.47 31.44 -45.51
CA LEU A 8 -13.09 30.54 -46.59
C LEU A 8 -13.97 29.28 -46.49
N ALA A 9 -15.09 29.33 -47.26
CA ALA A 9 -15.86 28.19 -47.67
C ALA A 9 -15.47 27.90 -49.12
N LEU A 10 -15.68 26.65 -49.55
CA LEU A 10 -15.66 26.14 -50.91
C LEU A 10 -14.49 25.18 -51.25
N ALA A 11 -14.73 23.87 -51.05
CA ALA A 11 -14.83 22.95 -52.20
C ALA A 11 -15.38 21.61 -51.73
N VAL A 12 -16.71 21.47 -51.70
CA VAL A 12 -17.40 20.19 -51.79
C VAL A 12 -17.83 20.07 -53.22
N GLY A 13 -17.06 19.36 -54.03
CA GLY A 13 -17.38 18.96 -55.40
C GLY A 13 -17.90 17.54 -55.38
N ALA A 14 -19.14 17.41 -55.74
CA ALA A 14 -19.87 16.16 -55.93
C ALA A 14 -19.18 15.17 -56.90
N CYS A 15 -19.07 13.90 -56.49
CA CYS A 15 -19.09 12.75 -57.36
C CYS A 15 -20.06 11.71 -56.79
N VAL A 16 -21.32 11.85 -57.20
CA VAL A 16 -22.28 10.76 -57.16
C VAL A 16 -22.24 10.12 -58.53
N ALA A 17 -21.78 8.90 -58.63
CA ALA A 17 -22.30 7.88 -59.54
C ALA A 17 -21.51 6.57 -59.43
N THR A 18 -22.31 5.54 -59.36
CA THR A 18 -22.14 4.11 -59.62
C THR A 18 -21.84 3.21 -58.40
N LEU A 19 -22.94 2.82 -57.80
CA LEU A 19 -23.06 1.57 -57.05
C LEU A 19 -22.94 0.41 -58.03
N ALA A 20 -21.81 -0.26 -58.07
CA ALA A 20 -21.69 -1.61 -58.56
C ALA A 20 -21.12 -2.48 -57.41
N ALA A 21 -21.86 -3.53 -57.12
CA ALA A 21 -21.62 -4.47 -56.04
C ALA A 21 -20.18 -5.05 -56.07
N CYS A 22 -19.41 -4.75 -55.05
CA CYS A 22 -18.35 -5.63 -54.55
C CYS A 22 -18.64 -5.89 -53.08
N LYS A 23 -19.13 -7.07 -52.75
CA LYS A 23 -18.97 -7.64 -51.41
C LYS A 23 -17.46 -7.67 -51.14
N LYS A 24 -16.98 -6.69 -50.44
CA LYS A 24 -15.71 -6.81 -49.74
C LYS A 24 -16.02 -7.43 -48.40
N ASP A 25 -15.47 -8.61 -48.20
CA ASP A 25 -15.32 -9.20 -46.88
C ASP A 25 -14.78 -8.12 -45.94
N GLU A 26 -15.50 -7.84 -44.88
CA GLU A 26 -14.95 -7.11 -43.71
C GLU A 26 -13.71 -7.90 -43.29
N PRO A 27 -12.54 -7.26 -43.07
CA PRO A 27 -11.46 -7.95 -42.41
C PRO A 27 -12.00 -8.36 -41.06
N ALA A 28 -12.12 -9.65 -40.84
CA ALA A 28 -12.31 -10.21 -39.52
C ALA A 28 -11.36 -9.48 -38.60
N ALA A 29 -11.88 -8.92 -37.47
CA ALA A 29 -11.07 -8.41 -36.43
C ALA A 29 -9.96 -9.44 -36.17
N ASP A 30 -8.73 -8.98 -36.25
CA ASP A 30 -7.55 -9.81 -36.06
C ASP A 30 -7.59 -10.29 -34.57
N THR A 31 -8.37 -11.34 -34.32
CA THR A 31 -8.18 -12.20 -33.18
C THR A 31 -6.88 -12.91 -33.47
N ALA A 32 -5.77 -12.23 -33.15
CA ALA A 32 -4.49 -12.88 -33.05
C ALA A 32 -4.71 -14.06 -32.08
N GLY A 33 -4.88 -15.23 -32.66
CA GLY A 33 -5.20 -16.45 -31.92
C GLY A 33 -4.16 -16.62 -30.81
N VAL A 34 -4.64 -16.79 -29.60
CA VAL A 34 -3.77 -17.15 -28.47
C VAL A 34 -2.86 -18.30 -28.95
N PRO A 35 -1.52 -18.14 -28.92
CA PRO A 35 -0.61 -19.16 -29.46
C PRO A 35 -0.90 -20.49 -28.79
N THR A 36 -1.31 -21.48 -29.58
CA THR A 36 -1.49 -22.84 -29.07
C THR A 36 -0.12 -23.40 -28.69
N ALA A 37 -0.02 -24.03 -27.50
CA ALA A 37 1.22 -24.65 -27.04
C ALA A 37 1.79 -25.58 -28.12
N PRO A 38 3.11 -25.55 -28.39
CA PRO A 38 3.78 -26.47 -29.29
C PRO A 38 3.48 -27.93 -28.89
N GLN A 39 3.28 -28.81 -29.87
CA GLN A 39 3.12 -30.25 -29.58
C GLN A 39 4.44 -30.82 -29.04
N GLY A 40 4.36 -31.50 -27.87
CA GLY A 40 5.52 -32.12 -27.25
C GLY A 40 6.40 -31.20 -26.40
N GLU A 41 5.95 -29.97 -26.10
CA GLU A 41 6.65 -29.05 -25.19
C GLU A 41 6.76 -29.63 -23.79
N THR A 42 7.97 -29.64 -23.21
CA THR A 42 8.21 -30.02 -21.79
C THR A 42 7.85 -28.86 -20.87
N ALA A 43 7.67 -29.13 -19.55
CA ALA A 43 7.42 -28.10 -18.56
C ALA A 43 8.54 -27.03 -18.50
N ASP A 44 9.79 -27.42 -18.65
CA ASP A 44 10.93 -26.50 -18.66
C ASP A 44 10.92 -25.61 -19.92
N GLN A 45 10.60 -26.17 -21.09
CA GLN A 45 10.45 -25.40 -22.33
C GLN A 45 9.27 -24.43 -22.26
N PHE A 46 8.17 -24.88 -21.67
CA PHE A 46 7.00 -24.02 -21.44
C PHE A 46 7.36 -22.81 -20.57
N ILE A 47 8.01 -23.01 -19.42
CA ILE A 47 8.41 -21.92 -18.53
C ILE A 47 9.44 -20.99 -19.19
N ALA A 48 10.38 -21.53 -19.97
CA ALA A 48 11.31 -20.69 -20.72
C ALA A 48 10.57 -19.78 -21.72
N ARG A 49 9.60 -20.33 -22.46
CA ARG A 49 8.75 -19.56 -23.39
C ARG A 49 7.92 -18.51 -22.67
N VAL A 50 7.26 -18.87 -21.55
CA VAL A 50 6.46 -17.91 -20.75
C VAL A 50 7.33 -16.76 -20.28
N ASN A 51 8.52 -17.01 -19.73
CA ASN A 51 9.45 -15.98 -19.32
C ASN A 51 9.83 -15.05 -20.49
N ASP A 52 10.07 -15.60 -21.68
CA ASP A 52 10.46 -14.82 -22.85
C ASP A 52 9.30 -13.98 -23.40
N GLU A 53 8.09 -14.53 -23.46
CA GLU A 53 6.86 -13.82 -23.85
C GLU A 53 6.52 -12.72 -22.84
N PHE A 54 6.59 -13.01 -21.54
CA PHE A 54 6.33 -12.04 -20.48
C PHE A 54 7.32 -10.87 -20.54
N LYS A 55 8.61 -11.16 -20.68
CA LYS A 55 9.65 -10.14 -20.82
C LYS A 55 9.42 -9.21 -22.01
N LYS A 56 8.85 -9.74 -23.12
CA LYS A 56 8.57 -8.93 -24.32
C LYS A 56 7.35 -8.03 -24.14
N MET A 57 6.30 -8.49 -23.44
CA MET A 57 5.07 -7.70 -23.26
C MET A 57 5.15 -6.71 -22.07
N TYR A 58 5.96 -6.99 -21.07
CA TYR A 58 6.05 -6.23 -19.81
C TYR A 58 6.33 -4.73 -20.03
N PRO A 59 7.29 -4.31 -20.89
CA PRO A 59 7.57 -2.89 -21.08
C PRO A 59 6.41 -2.09 -21.65
N GLU A 60 5.58 -2.69 -22.53
CA GLU A 60 4.40 -2.03 -23.08
C GLU A 60 3.32 -1.85 -22.00
N LEU A 61 3.08 -2.90 -21.21
CA LEU A 61 2.14 -2.87 -20.11
C LEU A 61 2.50 -1.80 -19.08
N THR A 62 3.75 -1.81 -18.62
CA THR A 62 4.22 -0.86 -17.60
C THR A 62 4.29 0.57 -18.12
N ALA A 63 4.62 0.78 -19.41
CA ALA A 63 4.58 2.10 -20.05
C ALA A 63 3.16 2.67 -20.08
N ALA A 64 2.16 1.84 -20.43
CA ALA A 64 0.76 2.27 -20.42
C ALA A 64 0.28 2.64 -19.00
N GLN A 65 0.63 1.83 -18.00
CA GLN A 65 0.32 2.11 -16.59
C GLN A 65 1.06 3.36 -16.07
N TRP A 66 2.33 3.54 -16.45
CA TRP A 66 3.09 4.75 -16.13
C TRP A 66 2.41 6.00 -16.69
N LEU A 67 1.98 5.96 -17.95
CA LEU A 67 1.27 7.08 -18.59
C LEU A 67 -0.05 7.38 -17.88
N SER A 68 -0.84 6.36 -17.54
CA SER A 68 -2.11 6.57 -16.83
C SER A 68 -1.93 7.17 -15.42
N SER A 69 -0.74 7.06 -14.84
CA SER A 69 -0.41 7.63 -13.52
C SER A 69 0.28 9.00 -13.60
N THR A 70 1.01 9.29 -14.69
CA THR A 70 1.86 10.50 -14.82
C THR A 70 1.39 11.48 -15.89
N TYR A 71 0.38 11.13 -16.67
CA TYR A 71 -0.28 11.95 -17.68
C TYR A 71 -1.74 11.51 -17.80
N ILE A 72 -2.56 11.90 -16.83
CA ILE A 72 -3.94 11.42 -16.69
C ILE A 72 -4.83 12.08 -17.71
N ASN A 73 -5.38 11.29 -18.64
CA ASN A 73 -6.44 11.66 -19.56
C ASN A 73 -7.14 10.40 -20.09
N ASP A 74 -8.21 10.57 -20.85
CA ASP A 74 -9.00 9.46 -21.40
C ASP A 74 -8.16 8.49 -22.27
N ASP A 75 -7.23 9.02 -23.06
CA ASP A 75 -6.37 8.21 -23.93
C ASP A 75 -5.40 7.34 -23.13
N SER A 76 -4.72 7.91 -22.12
CA SER A 76 -3.78 7.18 -21.28
C SER A 76 -4.48 6.09 -20.45
N GLN A 77 -5.68 6.38 -19.95
CA GLN A 77 -6.52 5.42 -19.24
C GLN A 77 -6.99 4.29 -20.17
N LEU A 78 -7.40 4.63 -21.40
CA LEU A 78 -7.76 3.64 -22.42
C LEU A 78 -6.59 2.70 -22.73
N LEU A 79 -5.38 3.26 -22.93
CA LEU A 79 -4.18 2.46 -23.20
C LEU A 79 -3.84 1.51 -22.05
N ALA A 80 -3.94 2.00 -20.80
CA ALA A 80 -3.71 1.17 -19.61
C ALA A 80 -4.75 0.04 -19.49
N ALA A 81 -6.04 0.36 -19.70
CA ALA A 81 -7.11 -0.64 -19.70
C ALA A 81 -6.89 -1.73 -20.76
N LYS A 82 -6.53 -1.34 -22.00
CA LYS A 82 -6.26 -2.29 -23.08
C LYS A 82 -4.98 -3.11 -22.85
N GLY A 83 -3.95 -2.51 -22.25
CA GLY A 83 -2.74 -3.22 -21.82
C GLY A 83 -3.05 -4.29 -20.79
N ASN A 84 -3.83 -3.94 -19.76
CA ASN A 84 -4.27 -4.87 -18.73
C ASN A 84 -5.15 -6.00 -19.30
N GLU A 85 -6.10 -5.70 -20.17
CA GLU A 85 -6.94 -6.71 -20.83
C GLU A 85 -6.10 -7.75 -21.60
N ARG A 86 -5.12 -7.28 -22.38
CA ARG A 86 -4.19 -8.18 -23.10
C ARG A 86 -3.35 -9.02 -22.15
N TYR A 87 -2.82 -8.41 -21.09
CA TYR A 87 -2.03 -9.12 -20.11
C TYR A 87 -2.83 -10.23 -19.40
N LEU A 88 -4.03 -9.91 -18.92
CA LEU A 88 -4.88 -10.88 -18.24
C LEU A 88 -5.32 -12.03 -19.17
N THR A 89 -5.62 -11.72 -20.43
CA THR A 89 -5.93 -12.73 -21.44
C THR A 89 -4.75 -13.67 -21.66
N GLN A 90 -3.55 -13.14 -21.80
CA GLN A 90 -2.34 -13.93 -21.98
C GLN A 90 -1.99 -14.73 -20.73
N LEU A 91 -2.11 -14.15 -19.53
CA LEU A 91 -1.89 -14.82 -18.27
C LEU A 91 -2.84 -16.03 -18.09
N ASN A 92 -4.13 -15.85 -18.35
CA ASN A 92 -5.11 -16.93 -18.32
C ASN A 92 -4.73 -18.07 -19.30
N SER A 93 -4.25 -17.72 -20.48
CA SER A 93 -3.78 -18.71 -21.45
C SER A 93 -2.57 -19.49 -20.93
N TRP A 94 -1.58 -18.83 -20.34
CA TRP A 94 -0.42 -19.51 -19.76
C TRP A 94 -0.81 -20.42 -18.58
N ILE A 95 -1.73 -19.97 -17.70
CA ILE A 95 -2.23 -20.78 -16.60
C ILE A 95 -2.95 -22.03 -17.11
N GLU A 96 -3.77 -21.92 -18.14
CA GLU A 96 -4.43 -23.09 -18.76
C GLU A 96 -3.43 -24.06 -19.38
N GLN A 97 -2.39 -23.56 -20.02
CA GLN A 97 -1.32 -24.39 -20.57
C GLN A 97 -0.52 -25.08 -19.45
N ALA A 98 -0.28 -24.40 -18.34
CA ALA A 98 0.45 -24.94 -17.17
C ALA A 98 -0.24 -26.18 -16.57
N LYS A 99 -1.58 -26.27 -16.64
CA LYS A 99 -2.34 -27.43 -16.14
C LYS A 99 -1.93 -28.76 -16.80
N LYS A 100 -1.43 -28.72 -18.05
CA LYS A 100 -0.96 -29.93 -18.77
C LYS A 100 0.25 -30.57 -18.11
N PHE A 101 0.95 -29.85 -17.25
CA PHE A 101 2.16 -30.31 -16.56
C PHE A 101 1.88 -30.74 -15.12
N GLU A 102 0.65 -30.64 -14.64
CA GLU A 102 0.27 -31.09 -13.30
C GLU A 102 0.53 -32.60 -13.12
N GLY A 103 1.16 -32.95 -12.00
CA GLY A 103 1.53 -34.34 -11.71
C GLY A 103 2.72 -34.88 -12.51
N GLN A 104 3.30 -34.12 -13.46
CA GLN A 104 4.50 -34.52 -14.17
C GLN A 104 5.76 -34.25 -13.34
N LYS A 105 6.78 -35.09 -13.55
CA LYS A 105 8.11 -34.88 -12.94
C LYS A 105 8.80 -33.70 -13.65
N MET A 106 9.17 -32.68 -12.89
CA MET A 106 9.88 -31.50 -13.37
C MET A 106 10.94 -31.04 -12.35
N SER A 107 11.77 -30.08 -12.72
CA SER A 107 12.74 -29.49 -11.79
C SER A 107 12.01 -28.70 -10.67
N PRO A 108 12.59 -28.57 -9.46
CA PRO A 108 12.02 -27.72 -8.41
C PRO A 108 11.84 -26.26 -8.86
N GLU A 109 12.75 -25.75 -9.68
CA GLU A 109 12.70 -24.39 -10.25
C GLU A 109 11.47 -24.23 -11.17
N THR A 110 11.24 -25.18 -12.09
CA THR A 110 10.08 -25.17 -12.98
C THR A 110 8.77 -25.30 -12.20
N ALA A 111 8.72 -26.18 -11.18
CA ALA A 111 7.55 -26.32 -10.33
C ALA A 111 7.21 -25.01 -9.60
N ARG A 112 8.24 -24.32 -9.07
CA ARG A 112 8.07 -23.01 -8.44
C ARG A 112 7.61 -21.94 -9.43
N ALA A 113 8.18 -21.89 -10.63
CA ALA A 113 7.77 -20.95 -11.66
C ALA A 113 6.29 -21.14 -12.07
N ILE A 114 5.82 -22.39 -12.19
CA ILE A 114 4.41 -22.70 -12.44
C ILE A 114 3.52 -22.25 -11.28
N GLN A 115 3.95 -22.44 -10.03
CA GLN A 115 3.22 -21.96 -8.87
C GLN A 115 3.08 -20.42 -8.88
N LEU A 116 4.19 -19.71 -9.10
CA LEU A 116 4.19 -18.24 -9.16
C LEU A 116 3.37 -17.71 -10.32
N LEU A 117 3.38 -18.39 -11.46
CA LEU A 117 2.53 -18.03 -12.60
C LEU A 117 1.03 -18.08 -12.24
N LYS A 118 0.59 -19.10 -11.49
CA LYS A 118 -0.80 -19.21 -11.01
C LYS A 118 -1.18 -18.09 -10.03
N LEU A 119 -0.22 -17.49 -9.36
CA LEU A 119 -0.39 -16.44 -8.36
C LEU A 119 -0.10 -15.03 -8.90
N ALA A 120 0.17 -14.89 -10.20
CA ALA A 120 0.61 -13.62 -10.81
C ALA A 120 -0.49 -12.56 -10.92
N THR A 121 -1.67 -12.77 -10.36
CA THR A 121 -2.76 -11.78 -10.27
C THR A 121 -3.43 -11.81 -8.90
N ALA A 122 -3.78 -10.63 -8.39
CA ALA A 122 -4.64 -10.51 -7.21
C ALA A 122 -6.15 -10.55 -7.55
N MET A 123 -6.48 -10.48 -8.83
CA MET A 123 -7.86 -10.45 -9.34
C MET A 123 -8.06 -11.58 -10.37
N PRO A 124 -8.22 -12.83 -9.91
CA PRO A 124 -8.46 -13.96 -10.80
C PRO A 124 -9.79 -13.77 -11.53
N ALA A 125 -9.73 -13.75 -12.86
CA ALA A 125 -10.89 -13.51 -13.71
C ALA A 125 -11.45 -14.82 -14.27
N PRO A 126 -12.80 -14.95 -14.38
CA PRO A 126 -13.42 -16.06 -15.08
C PRO A 126 -12.95 -16.13 -16.55
N LYS A 127 -12.94 -17.33 -17.12
CA LYS A 127 -12.61 -17.54 -18.54
C LYS A 127 -13.70 -17.03 -19.49
N ASP A 128 -14.94 -16.97 -19.03
CA ASP A 128 -16.04 -16.43 -19.78
C ASP A 128 -15.77 -14.95 -20.10
N PRO A 129 -15.67 -14.55 -21.39
CA PRO A 129 -15.34 -13.17 -21.74
C PRO A 129 -16.35 -12.14 -21.24
N ALA A 130 -17.64 -12.50 -21.15
CA ALA A 130 -18.66 -11.59 -20.64
C ALA A 130 -18.49 -11.35 -19.13
N LYS A 131 -18.17 -12.39 -18.37
CA LYS A 131 -17.91 -12.28 -16.94
C LYS A 131 -16.58 -11.59 -16.64
N LEU A 132 -15.54 -11.80 -17.45
CA LEU A 132 -14.28 -11.05 -17.36
C LEU A 132 -14.54 -9.56 -17.59
N ALA A 133 -15.31 -9.20 -18.61
CA ALA A 133 -15.68 -7.81 -18.90
C ALA A 133 -16.52 -7.21 -17.75
N GLU A 134 -17.49 -7.95 -17.20
CA GLU A 134 -18.28 -7.57 -16.04
C GLU A 134 -17.38 -7.31 -14.82
N LEU A 135 -16.46 -8.23 -14.51
CA LEU A 135 -15.50 -8.10 -13.40
C LEU A 135 -14.66 -6.81 -13.51
N THR A 136 -14.10 -6.58 -14.69
CA THR A 136 -13.28 -5.39 -14.97
C THR A 136 -14.10 -4.11 -14.82
N GLN A 137 -15.34 -4.10 -15.32
CA GLN A 137 -16.24 -2.96 -15.22
C GLN A 137 -16.61 -2.65 -13.75
N ILE A 138 -16.94 -3.68 -12.97
CA ILE A 138 -17.28 -3.54 -11.55
C ILE A 138 -16.08 -3.02 -10.76
N ALA A 139 -14.88 -3.61 -10.96
CA ALA A 139 -13.66 -3.17 -10.29
C ALA A 139 -13.37 -1.69 -10.59
N THR A 140 -13.39 -1.30 -11.86
CA THR A 140 -13.16 0.10 -12.29
C THR A 140 -14.21 1.05 -11.70
N LYS A 141 -15.49 0.62 -11.67
CA LYS A 141 -16.58 1.42 -11.11
C LYS A 141 -16.38 1.65 -9.61
N MET A 142 -16.03 0.61 -8.84
CA MET A 142 -15.79 0.73 -7.40
C MET A 142 -14.59 1.64 -7.10
N GLU A 143 -13.50 1.46 -7.83
CA GLU A 143 -12.32 2.31 -7.69
C GLU A 143 -12.61 3.77 -8.06
N GLY A 144 -13.35 4.00 -9.16
CA GLY A 144 -13.83 5.32 -9.55
C GLY A 144 -14.76 5.97 -8.52
N THR A 145 -15.68 5.19 -7.93
CA THR A 145 -16.58 5.67 -6.86
C THR A 145 -15.79 6.10 -5.63
N TYR A 146 -14.76 5.34 -5.25
CA TYR A 146 -13.85 5.71 -4.17
C TYR A 146 -13.06 6.99 -4.50
N GLY A 147 -12.44 7.05 -5.69
CA GLY A 147 -11.60 8.17 -6.11
C GLY A 147 -12.33 9.50 -6.28
N ALA A 148 -13.59 9.44 -6.74
CA ALA A 148 -14.46 10.61 -6.89
C ALA A 148 -15.28 10.92 -5.63
N GLY A 149 -15.11 10.16 -4.55
CA GLY A 149 -15.89 10.25 -3.33
C GLY A 149 -15.84 11.64 -2.71
N THR A 150 -17.01 12.20 -2.40
CA THR A 150 -17.17 13.47 -1.71
C THR A 150 -18.30 13.37 -0.68
N TYR A 151 -18.14 14.07 0.44
CA TYR A 151 -19.19 14.27 1.42
C TYR A 151 -19.71 15.69 1.36
N CYS A 152 -21.00 15.85 1.10
CA CYS A 152 -21.63 17.14 0.94
C CYS A 152 -22.60 17.42 2.09
N THR A 153 -22.54 18.64 2.64
CA THR A 153 -23.47 19.17 3.66
C THR A 153 -24.12 20.44 3.14
N GLY A 154 -25.31 20.79 3.66
CA GLY A 154 -26.10 21.93 3.21
C GLY A 154 -26.90 21.65 1.93
N GLU A 155 -27.75 22.59 1.55
CA GLU A 155 -28.60 22.53 0.35
C GLU A 155 -28.48 23.81 -0.48
N GLY A 156 -28.79 23.76 -1.77
CA GLY A 156 -28.77 24.89 -2.68
C GLY A 156 -27.40 25.57 -2.74
N ASP A 157 -27.39 26.89 -2.57
CA ASP A 157 -26.17 27.73 -2.64
C ASP A 157 -25.24 27.51 -1.42
N ASP A 158 -25.75 26.93 -0.31
CA ASP A 158 -24.98 26.62 0.89
C ASP A 158 -24.36 25.21 0.86
N LYS A 159 -24.52 24.47 -0.23
CA LYS A 159 -23.96 23.14 -0.40
C LYS A 159 -22.44 23.19 -0.42
N LYS A 160 -21.81 22.51 0.54
CA LYS A 160 -20.35 22.35 0.64
C LYS A 160 -20.00 20.87 0.53
N CYS A 161 -19.16 20.52 -0.46
CA CYS A 161 -18.67 19.17 -0.66
C CYS A 161 -17.19 19.11 -0.29
N ARG A 162 -16.81 18.12 0.54
CA ARG A 162 -15.44 17.91 1.00
C ARG A 162 -14.94 16.55 0.46
N GLN A 163 -13.72 16.53 -0.03
CA GLN A 163 -13.00 15.30 -0.44
C GLN A 163 -12.33 14.65 0.77
N LEU A 164 -11.79 13.45 0.57
CA LEU A 164 -11.10 12.68 1.62
C LEU A 164 -10.05 13.52 2.36
N GLY A 165 -9.15 14.19 1.63
CA GLY A 165 -8.07 14.97 2.25
C GLY A 165 -8.57 16.07 3.18
N GLU A 166 -9.66 16.78 2.82
CA GLU A 166 -10.25 17.82 3.67
C GLU A 166 -10.91 17.22 4.93
N LEU A 167 -11.49 16.01 4.82
CA LEU A 167 -12.07 15.31 5.97
C LEU A 167 -10.98 14.73 6.88
N GLU A 168 -9.87 14.24 6.31
CA GLU A 168 -8.70 13.81 7.07
C GLU A 168 -8.02 14.99 7.79
N ASP A 169 -8.00 16.18 7.19
CA ASP A 169 -7.48 17.39 7.84
C ASP A 169 -8.26 17.72 9.11
N VAL A 170 -9.59 17.52 9.12
CA VAL A 170 -10.41 17.66 10.34
C VAL A 170 -9.99 16.63 11.40
N LEU A 171 -9.82 15.36 11.02
CA LEU A 171 -9.43 14.32 11.98
C LEU A 171 -8.02 14.55 12.53
N ARG A 172 -7.12 15.10 11.73
CA ARG A 172 -5.73 15.38 12.10
C ARG A 172 -5.61 16.56 13.06
N SER A 173 -6.28 17.67 12.74
CA SER A 173 -6.02 18.96 13.38
C SER A 173 -7.10 19.40 14.37
N SER A 174 -8.36 18.99 14.20
CA SER A 174 -9.44 19.35 15.11
C SER A 174 -9.43 18.47 16.36
N ARG A 175 -9.86 19.05 17.47
CA ARG A 175 -10.20 18.32 18.72
C ARG A 175 -11.67 18.54 19.10
N ASP A 176 -12.48 19.07 18.18
CA ASP A 176 -13.92 19.14 18.33
C ASP A 176 -14.52 17.76 18.02
N TYR A 177 -15.18 17.17 19.02
CA TYR A 177 -15.75 15.83 18.94
C TYR A 177 -16.77 15.67 17.82
N ASP A 178 -17.69 16.64 17.68
CA ASP A 178 -18.79 16.55 16.73
C ASP A 178 -18.31 16.81 15.30
N ALA A 179 -17.33 17.72 15.12
CA ALA A 179 -16.69 17.93 13.82
C ALA A 179 -15.91 16.70 13.34
N GLN A 180 -15.17 16.03 14.24
CA GLN A 180 -14.48 14.80 13.91
C GLN A 180 -15.46 13.65 13.58
N LEU A 181 -16.57 13.58 14.32
CA LEU A 181 -17.60 12.57 14.06
C LEU A 181 -18.29 12.80 12.71
N ASP A 182 -18.65 14.04 12.36
CA ASP A 182 -19.21 14.41 11.06
C ASP A 182 -18.27 14.06 9.91
N ALA A 183 -17.00 14.44 10.02
CA ALA A 183 -15.99 14.16 8.98
C ALA A 183 -15.81 12.66 8.76
N TRP A 184 -15.71 11.89 9.85
CA TRP A 184 -15.52 10.45 9.79
C TRP A 184 -16.76 9.73 9.21
N GLN A 185 -17.96 10.05 9.71
CA GLN A 185 -19.22 9.49 9.20
C GLN A 185 -19.44 9.85 7.74
N GLY A 186 -19.16 11.12 7.40
CA GLY A 186 -19.35 11.63 6.06
C GLY A 186 -18.55 10.85 5.01
N TRP A 187 -17.27 10.59 5.26
CA TRP A 187 -16.49 9.78 4.34
C TRP A 187 -17.03 8.36 4.17
N HIS A 188 -17.46 7.72 5.25
CA HIS A 188 -17.95 6.34 5.19
C HIS A 188 -19.26 6.19 4.39
N THR A 189 -19.96 7.28 4.08
CA THR A 189 -21.18 7.23 3.24
C THR A 189 -20.88 6.91 1.77
N ILE A 190 -19.66 7.21 1.27
CA ILE A 190 -19.28 6.95 -0.12
C ILE A 190 -19.30 5.47 -0.48
N ALA A 191 -19.13 4.61 0.52
CA ALA A 191 -19.02 3.18 0.33
C ALA A 191 -20.38 2.46 0.16
N GLN A 192 -21.46 3.04 0.66
CA GLN A 192 -22.79 2.41 0.62
C GLN A 192 -23.20 1.94 -0.80
N PRO A 193 -23.03 2.75 -1.87
CA PRO A 193 -23.40 2.32 -3.23
C PRO A 193 -22.56 1.15 -3.77
N MET A 194 -21.36 0.93 -3.23
CA MET A 194 -20.44 -0.11 -3.71
C MET A 194 -20.80 -1.52 -3.21
N ARG A 195 -21.63 -1.65 -2.18
CA ARG A 195 -21.90 -2.95 -1.53
C ARG A 195 -22.38 -4.03 -2.48
N THR A 196 -23.34 -3.71 -3.35
CA THR A 196 -23.89 -4.67 -4.34
C THR A 196 -22.84 -5.05 -5.37
N ASP A 197 -22.09 -4.07 -5.88
CA ASP A 197 -21.01 -4.30 -6.82
C ASP A 197 -19.92 -5.17 -6.19
N TYR A 198 -19.55 -4.92 -4.92
CA TYR A 198 -18.56 -5.72 -4.20
C TYR A 198 -19.02 -7.17 -3.99
N THR A 199 -20.32 -7.40 -3.69
CA THR A 199 -20.87 -8.76 -3.60
C THR A 199 -20.72 -9.50 -4.93
N ARG A 200 -21.05 -8.85 -6.03
CA ARG A 200 -20.89 -9.45 -7.36
C ARG A 200 -19.43 -9.65 -7.75
N PHE A 201 -18.57 -8.70 -7.40
CA PHE A 201 -17.11 -8.82 -7.54
C PHE A 201 -16.58 -10.09 -6.86
N VAL A 202 -16.97 -10.35 -5.62
CA VAL A 202 -16.57 -11.54 -4.85
C VAL A 202 -16.99 -12.84 -5.57
N GLU A 203 -18.20 -12.91 -6.11
CA GLU A 203 -18.66 -14.07 -6.87
C GLU A 203 -17.76 -14.32 -8.09
N LEU A 204 -17.43 -13.28 -8.85
CA LEU A 204 -16.65 -13.38 -10.07
C LEU A 204 -15.19 -13.76 -9.80
N VAL A 205 -14.52 -13.14 -8.80
CA VAL A 205 -13.13 -13.52 -8.47
C VAL A 205 -13.06 -14.94 -7.88
N ASN A 206 -14.07 -15.38 -7.14
CA ASN A 206 -14.15 -16.76 -6.65
C ASN A 206 -14.36 -17.76 -7.80
N GLU A 207 -15.14 -17.42 -8.82
CA GLU A 207 -15.27 -18.23 -10.03
C GLU A 207 -13.92 -18.36 -10.73
N GLY A 208 -13.23 -17.23 -10.97
CA GLY A 208 -11.89 -17.22 -11.55
C GLY A 208 -10.87 -18.03 -10.75
N SER A 209 -10.88 -17.91 -9.41
CA SER A 209 -10.01 -18.69 -8.53
C SER A 209 -10.26 -20.19 -8.66
N LYS A 210 -11.52 -20.62 -8.70
CA LYS A 210 -11.89 -22.03 -8.88
C LYS A 210 -11.41 -22.58 -10.22
N GLU A 211 -11.51 -21.78 -11.27
CA GLU A 211 -10.98 -22.15 -12.59
C GLU A 211 -9.45 -22.30 -12.60
N MET A 212 -8.75 -21.59 -11.70
CA MET A 212 -7.30 -21.72 -11.48
C MET A 212 -6.91 -22.85 -10.53
N GLY A 213 -7.89 -23.54 -9.91
CA GLY A 213 -7.67 -24.69 -9.03
C GLY A 213 -7.62 -24.37 -7.54
N PHE A 214 -8.07 -23.18 -7.10
CA PHE A 214 -8.22 -22.78 -5.72
C PHE A 214 -9.69 -22.86 -5.28
N ALA A 215 -9.97 -23.02 -3.98
CA ALA A 215 -11.35 -23.04 -3.49
C ALA A 215 -12.02 -21.67 -3.58
N ASP A 216 -11.26 -20.59 -3.36
CA ASP A 216 -11.69 -19.20 -3.39
C ASP A 216 -10.48 -18.24 -3.57
N ALA A 217 -10.75 -16.95 -3.75
CA ALA A 217 -9.71 -15.95 -3.90
C ALA A 217 -8.85 -15.77 -2.63
N GLY A 218 -9.41 -15.99 -1.45
CA GLY A 218 -8.69 -15.91 -0.19
C GLY A 218 -7.70 -17.07 -0.01
N GLU A 219 -8.04 -18.29 -0.47
CA GLU A 219 -7.10 -19.41 -0.54
C GLU A 219 -5.96 -19.08 -1.51
N MET A 220 -6.28 -18.59 -2.70
CA MET A 220 -5.29 -18.20 -3.69
C MET A 220 -4.30 -17.16 -3.13
N TRP A 221 -4.77 -16.11 -2.48
CA TRP A 221 -3.90 -15.09 -1.89
C TRP A 221 -2.98 -15.66 -0.80
N ARG A 222 -3.54 -16.50 0.09
CA ARG A 222 -2.77 -17.15 1.17
C ARG A 222 -1.70 -18.12 0.63
N SER A 223 -1.96 -18.75 -0.49
CA SER A 223 -1.00 -19.66 -1.14
C SER A 223 0.28 -18.96 -1.65
N GLY A 224 0.25 -17.62 -1.78
CA GLY A 224 1.42 -16.82 -2.16
C GLY A 224 2.52 -16.70 -1.08
N TYR A 225 2.29 -17.25 0.12
CA TYR A 225 3.24 -17.16 1.24
C TYR A 225 4.08 -18.44 1.45
N ASP A 226 4.19 -19.32 0.48
CA ASP A 226 4.89 -20.64 0.61
C ASP A 226 4.47 -21.45 1.85
N MET A 227 3.21 -21.33 2.22
CA MET A 227 2.55 -21.96 3.36
C MET A 227 1.14 -22.37 2.93
N THR A 228 0.57 -23.34 3.63
CA THR A 228 -0.86 -23.61 3.47
C THR A 228 -1.70 -22.45 3.99
N PRO A 229 -2.93 -22.25 3.49
CA PRO A 229 -3.84 -21.21 3.98
C PRO A 229 -4.07 -21.21 5.49
N ALA A 230 -4.05 -22.39 6.12
CA ALA A 230 -4.17 -22.54 7.56
C ALA A 230 -2.88 -22.14 8.30
N GLU A 231 -1.71 -22.51 7.75
CA GLU A 231 -0.42 -22.15 8.35
C GLU A 231 -0.18 -20.64 8.36
N ILE A 232 -0.40 -19.95 7.24
CA ILE A 232 -0.24 -18.48 7.22
C ILE A 232 -1.24 -17.77 8.14
N ALA A 233 -2.47 -18.29 8.24
CA ALA A 233 -3.43 -17.76 9.20
C ALA A 233 -2.95 -17.96 10.65
N ALA A 234 -2.44 -19.12 11.01
CA ALA A 234 -1.88 -19.38 12.33
C ALA A 234 -0.61 -18.57 12.59
N GLU A 235 0.25 -18.39 11.58
CA GLU A 235 1.49 -17.61 11.67
C GLU A 235 1.21 -16.13 11.94
N THR A 236 0.26 -15.54 11.25
CA THR A 236 -0.14 -14.15 11.51
C THR A 236 -0.77 -13.97 12.89
N ASP A 237 -1.54 -14.94 13.39
CA ASP A 237 -2.06 -14.88 14.77
C ASP A 237 -0.95 -15.05 15.81
N ARG A 238 0.06 -15.89 15.54
CA ARG A 238 1.24 -16.06 16.41
C ARG A 238 2.05 -14.78 16.50
N LEU A 239 2.33 -14.13 15.37
CA LEU A 239 3.06 -12.85 15.30
C LEU A 239 2.30 -11.75 16.03
N TRP A 240 0.98 -11.65 15.81
CA TRP A 240 0.14 -10.73 16.55
C TRP A 240 0.16 -10.99 18.04
N GLY A 241 0.09 -12.26 18.46
CA GLY A 241 0.19 -12.66 19.87
C GLY A 241 1.47 -12.20 20.56
N GLN A 242 2.59 -12.11 19.83
CA GLN A 242 3.85 -11.56 20.35
C GLN A 242 3.75 -10.05 20.60
N VAL A 243 3.16 -9.27 19.68
CA VAL A 243 3.12 -7.80 19.75
C VAL A 243 1.96 -7.29 20.60
N LYS A 244 0.89 -8.04 20.71
CA LYS A 244 -0.36 -7.63 21.40
C LYS A 244 -0.14 -7.05 22.80
N PRO A 245 0.73 -7.59 23.67
CA PRO A 245 0.99 -6.99 24.99
C PRO A 245 1.51 -5.55 24.94
N LEU A 246 2.36 -5.22 23.97
CA LEU A 246 2.83 -3.84 23.74
C LEU A 246 1.70 -2.95 23.25
N TYR A 247 0.92 -3.44 22.27
CA TYR A 247 -0.22 -2.72 21.76
C TYR A 247 -1.30 -2.46 22.83
N GLU A 248 -1.57 -3.42 23.71
CA GLU A 248 -2.52 -3.23 24.83
C GLU A 248 -2.07 -2.12 25.80
N GLN A 249 -0.78 -1.98 26.05
CA GLN A 249 -0.26 -0.87 26.87
C GLN A 249 -0.42 0.48 26.14
N LEU A 250 -0.13 0.54 24.85
CA LEU A 250 -0.32 1.73 24.03
C LEU A 250 -1.81 2.12 23.94
N HIS A 251 -2.69 1.15 23.72
CA HIS A 251 -4.13 1.34 23.70
C HIS A 251 -4.67 1.88 25.04
N CYS A 252 -4.20 1.32 26.16
CA CYS A 252 -4.57 1.73 27.52
C CYS A 252 -4.19 3.20 27.78
N TYR A 253 -2.95 3.56 27.48
CA TYR A 253 -2.47 4.93 27.59
C TYR A 253 -3.29 5.89 26.70
N THR A 254 -3.52 5.53 25.47
CA THR A 254 -4.31 6.32 24.51
C THR A 254 -5.74 6.53 25.02
N ARG A 255 -6.41 5.48 25.51
CA ARG A 255 -7.76 5.57 26.09
C ARG A 255 -7.80 6.55 27.26
N THR A 256 -6.85 6.46 28.17
CA THR A 256 -6.76 7.38 29.33
C THR A 256 -6.59 8.84 28.88
N LYS A 257 -5.77 9.08 27.86
CA LYS A 257 -5.56 10.44 27.31
C LYS A 257 -6.78 10.97 26.59
N LEU A 258 -7.47 10.14 25.81
CA LEU A 258 -8.72 10.53 25.15
C LEU A 258 -9.83 10.83 26.16
N GLN A 259 -9.92 10.06 27.25
CA GLN A 259 -10.86 10.34 28.34
C GLN A 259 -10.54 11.67 29.05
N ALA A 260 -9.25 11.99 29.21
CA ALA A 260 -8.84 13.28 29.77
C ALA A 260 -9.18 14.46 28.83
N THR A 261 -9.12 14.25 27.53
CA THR A 261 -9.37 15.29 26.51
C THR A 261 -10.87 15.51 26.24
N TYR A 262 -11.64 14.41 26.09
CA TYR A 262 -13.04 14.45 25.66
C TYR A 262 -14.05 14.12 26.77
N GLY A 263 -13.58 13.78 27.97
CA GLY A 263 -14.40 13.25 29.05
C GLY A 263 -14.56 11.74 29.00
N VAL A 264 -14.87 11.14 30.16
CA VAL A 264 -14.91 9.68 30.35
C VAL A 264 -15.90 8.99 29.37
N GLU A 265 -17.05 9.58 29.13
CA GLU A 265 -18.10 9.01 28.28
C GLU A 265 -17.74 9.11 26.79
N LYS A 266 -17.24 10.27 26.33
CA LYS A 266 -16.90 10.52 24.92
C LYS A 266 -15.54 9.94 24.52
N GLY A 267 -14.61 9.80 25.47
CA GLY A 267 -13.26 9.26 25.22
C GLY A 267 -13.19 7.74 25.09
N GLN A 268 -14.31 7.03 25.17
CA GLN A 268 -14.41 5.59 24.97
C GLN A 268 -15.81 5.15 24.50
N VAL A 269 -15.88 3.94 23.94
CA VAL A 269 -17.15 3.25 23.61
C VAL A 269 -17.09 1.86 24.24
N ASN A 270 -17.70 1.66 25.40
CA ASN A 270 -17.68 0.39 26.16
C ASN A 270 -16.25 -0.17 26.37
N GLY A 271 -15.31 0.69 26.74
CA GLY A 271 -13.90 0.32 26.95
C GLY A 271 -13.03 0.27 25.70
N LEU A 272 -13.62 0.47 24.51
CA LEU A 272 -12.95 0.54 23.22
C LEU A 272 -12.65 2.00 22.84
N LEU A 273 -11.70 2.22 21.93
CA LEU A 273 -11.38 3.55 21.42
C LEU A 273 -12.42 4.00 20.40
N PRO A 274 -12.91 5.25 20.46
CA PRO A 274 -13.85 5.77 19.48
C PRO A 274 -13.18 6.00 18.13
N ALA A 275 -13.71 5.39 17.07
CA ALA A 275 -13.11 5.37 15.74
C ALA A 275 -12.77 6.76 15.19
N HIS A 276 -13.63 7.74 15.35
CA HIS A 276 -13.49 9.10 14.82
C HIS A 276 -12.46 9.96 15.59
N LEU A 277 -12.06 9.55 16.81
CA LEU A 277 -11.10 10.28 17.63
C LEU A 277 -9.64 9.86 17.39
N MET A 278 -9.39 8.87 16.53
CA MET A 278 -8.07 8.28 16.37
C MET A 278 -7.13 9.06 15.42
N GLY A 279 -7.52 10.25 14.97
CA GLY A 279 -6.69 11.11 14.13
C GLY A 279 -6.49 10.63 12.70
N ASN A 280 -7.07 9.50 12.33
CA ASN A 280 -6.97 8.88 11.00
C ASN A 280 -8.30 8.24 10.61
N MET A 281 -8.67 8.33 9.34
CA MET A 281 -9.98 7.89 8.84
C MET A 281 -10.26 6.41 9.14
N TRP A 282 -9.23 5.57 9.15
CA TRP A 282 -9.35 4.11 9.35
C TRP A 282 -8.74 3.61 10.66
N GLN A 283 -8.25 4.51 11.53
CA GLN A 283 -7.60 4.21 12.81
C GLN A 283 -6.33 3.35 12.65
N GLN A 284 -5.68 3.44 11.50
CA GLN A 284 -4.49 2.64 11.18
C GLN A 284 -3.18 3.30 11.61
N ASP A 285 -3.19 4.62 11.83
CA ASP A 285 -2.06 5.42 12.27
C ASP A 285 -2.57 6.41 13.33
N TRP A 286 -1.87 6.53 14.45
CA TRP A 286 -2.24 7.41 15.56
C TRP A 286 -1.28 8.60 15.71
N GLY A 287 -0.38 8.81 14.75
CA GLY A 287 0.61 9.91 14.77
C GLY A 287 -0.04 11.29 14.88
N ASN A 288 -1.22 11.48 14.27
CA ASN A 288 -1.98 12.73 14.34
C ASN A 288 -2.55 13.06 15.74
N LEU A 289 -2.42 12.14 16.71
CA LEU A 289 -2.75 12.39 18.11
C LEU A 289 -1.52 12.82 18.93
N TRP A 290 -0.43 13.21 18.29
CA TRP A 290 0.81 13.56 18.98
C TRP A 290 0.62 14.62 20.07
N ASP A 291 -0.14 15.67 19.81
CA ASP A 291 -0.45 16.75 20.77
C ASP A 291 -1.15 16.24 22.05
N VAL A 292 -1.90 15.12 21.95
CA VAL A 292 -2.61 14.46 23.05
C VAL A 292 -1.73 13.40 23.72
N LEU A 293 -0.91 12.67 22.93
CA LEU A 293 -0.20 11.48 23.37
C LEU A 293 1.29 11.69 23.68
N GLU A 294 1.84 12.88 23.40
CA GLU A 294 3.25 13.19 23.64
C GLU A 294 3.61 13.00 25.12
N PRO A 295 4.57 12.10 25.44
CA PRO A 295 4.97 11.82 26.81
C PRO A 295 5.59 13.02 27.55
N TYR A 296 6.58 13.65 26.91
CA TYR A 296 7.36 14.76 27.47
C TYR A 296 7.38 15.93 26.50
N LYS A 297 6.68 17.01 26.82
CA LYS A 297 6.47 18.13 25.91
C LYS A 297 7.77 18.71 25.37
N GLY A 298 7.95 18.60 24.04
CA GLY A 298 9.09 19.16 23.29
C GLY A 298 10.43 18.45 23.49
N ALA A 299 10.50 17.35 24.24
CA ALA A 299 11.75 16.65 24.44
C ALA A 299 12.17 15.87 23.18
N GLY A 300 13.42 16.06 22.72
CA GLY A 300 14.02 15.30 21.63
C GLY A 300 13.41 15.58 20.25
N SER A 301 12.75 16.71 20.05
CA SER A 301 12.23 17.09 18.73
C SER A 301 13.38 17.27 17.75
N LEU A 302 13.36 16.51 16.66
CA LEU A 302 14.27 16.66 15.53
C LEU A 302 13.51 17.42 14.44
N ASP A 303 13.98 18.61 14.08
CA ASP A 303 13.35 19.43 13.06
C ASP A 303 13.95 19.15 11.67
N ILE A 304 13.69 17.96 11.15
CA ILE A 304 14.09 17.56 9.79
C ILE A 304 13.37 18.44 8.76
N THR A 305 12.09 18.70 8.96
CA THR A 305 11.30 19.55 8.06
C THR A 305 11.88 20.97 7.98
N GLY A 306 12.22 21.60 9.11
CA GLY A 306 12.83 22.91 9.11
C GLY A 306 14.21 22.95 8.45
N ALA A 307 15.00 21.88 8.58
CA ALA A 307 16.28 21.75 7.89
C ALA A 307 16.10 21.65 6.36
N LEU A 308 15.13 20.87 5.91
CA LEU A 308 14.79 20.72 4.47
C LEU A 308 14.19 22.00 3.90
N GLU A 309 13.34 22.69 4.64
CA GLU A 309 12.77 23.96 4.23
C GLU A 309 13.84 25.06 4.11
N LYS A 310 14.79 25.11 5.04
CA LYS A 310 15.95 25.99 4.96
C LYS A 310 16.79 25.72 3.71
N GLN A 311 16.99 24.45 3.37
CA GLN A 311 17.66 24.07 2.12
C GLN A 311 16.87 24.52 0.89
N TYR A 312 15.56 24.28 0.87
CA TYR A 312 14.67 24.74 -0.20
C TYR A 312 14.75 26.26 -0.38
N GLN A 313 14.74 27.05 0.72
CA GLN A 313 14.86 28.51 0.65
C GLN A 313 16.21 28.94 0.06
N ALA A 314 17.29 28.26 0.41
CA ALA A 314 18.61 28.53 -0.18
C ALA A 314 18.62 28.25 -1.69
N ASP A 315 18.06 27.14 -2.13
CA ASP A 315 17.93 26.77 -3.54
C ASP A 315 17.04 27.76 -4.30
N TYR A 316 15.96 28.23 -3.67
CA TYR A 316 15.07 29.25 -4.24
C TYR A 316 15.80 30.61 -4.45
N GLN A 317 16.56 31.07 -3.47
CA GLN A 317 17.36 32.28 -3.63
C GLN A 317 18.44 32.13 -4.71
N ALA A 318 19.06 30.96 -4.82
CA ALA A 318 20.03 30.68 -5.87
C ALA A 318 19.39 30.68 -7.27
N ALA A 319 18.19 30.11 -7.41
CA ALA A 319 17.43 30.12 -8.67
C ALA A 319 16.99 31.52 -9.06
N LEU A 320 16.51 32.36 -8.11
CA LEU A 320 16.19 33.77 -8.34
C LEU A 320 17.40 34.56 -8.81
N GLY A 321 18.59 34.31 -8.22
CA GLY A 321 19.84 34.98 -8.64
C GLY A 321 20.23 34.69 -10.09
N LYS A 322 19.98 33.47 -10.56
CA LYS A 322 20.21 33.07 -11.97
C LYS A 322 19.21 33.68 -12.95
N ALA A 323 17.97 33.93 -12.51
CA ALA A 323 16.90 34.45 -13.36
C ALA A 323 17.11 35.91 -13.82
N GLY A 324 18.12 36.64 -13.32
CA GLY A 324 18.48 38.01 -13.68
C GLY A 324 17.57 39.08 -13.09
N PRO A 325 17.89 40.40 -13.24
CA PRO A 325 17.14 41.48 -12.64
C PRO A 325 15.77 41.70 -13.31
N GLY A 326 14.74 41.81 -12.50
CA GLY A 326 13.37 42.22 -12.86
C GLY A 326 12.30 41.27 -12.29
N PRO A 327 11.25 41.84 -11.66
CA PRO A 327 10.12 41.05 -11.16
C PRO A 327 9.18 40.70 -12.31
N GLY A 328 9.14 39.45 -12.73
CA GLY A 328 8.05 38.90 -13.49
C GLY A 328 7.49 37.71 -12.72
N THR A 329 6.19 37.59 -12.63
CA THR A 329 5.51 36.40 -12.01
C THR A 329 6.04 35.09 -12.56
N ASP A 330 6.35 35.06 -13.86
CA ASP A 330 6.89 33.88 -14.53
C ASP A 330 8.30 33.47 -14.01
N LYS A 331 9.14 34.47 -13.66
CA LYS A 331 10.48 34.20 -13.12
C LYS A 331 10.43 33.68 -11.68
N LEU A 332 9.57 34.23 -10.85
CA LEU A 332 9.34 33.74 -9.48
C LEU A 332 8.85 32.32 -9.51
N PHE A 333 7.89 32.04 -10.37
CA PHE A 333 7.35 30.69 -10.57
C PHE A 333 8.40 29.70 -11.09
N GLN A 334 9.21 30.09 -12.07
CA GLN A 334 10.29 29.22 -12.57
C GLN A 334 11.34 28.95 -11.51
N ALA A 335 11.72 29.96 -10.71
CA ALA A 335 12.66 29.79 -9.62
C ALA A 335 12.12 28.87 -8.52
N GLU A 336 10.84 28.99 -8.18
CA GLU A 336 10.15 28.08 -7.25
C GLU A 336 10.19 26.64 -7.73
N ARG A 337 9.88 26.42 -9.01
CA ARG A 337 9.91 25.07 -9.62
C ARG A 337 11.32 24.48 -9.68
N GLU A 338 12.32 25.29 -10.03
CA GLU A 338 13.73 24.86 -10.02
C GLU A 338 14.16 24.45 -8.60
N ALA A 339 13.81 25.26 -7.60
CA ALA A 339 14.12 24.98 -6.21
C ALA A 339 13.43 23.71 -5.69
N GLN A 340 12.13 23.53 -6.00
CA GLN A 340 11.41 22.29 -5.65
C GLN A 340 12.06 21.06 -6.25
N LEU A 341 12.41 21.10 -7.53
CA LEU A 341 13.09 20.00 -8.20
C LEU A 341 14.48 19.75 -7.61
N GLN A 342 15.22 20.81 -7.29
CA GLN A 342 16.57 20.70 -6.74
C GLN A 342 16.55 20.06 -5.36
N VAL A 343 15.70 20.54 -4.43
CA VAL A 343 15.60 19.95 -3.08
C VAL A 343 15.10 18.50 -3.13
N ALA A 344 14.14 18.18 -4.01
CA ALA A 344 13.65 16.82 -4.19
C ALA A 344 14.76 15.86 -4.66
N LYS A 345 15.60 16.29 -5.60
CA LYS A 345 16.78 15.53 -6.04
C LYS A 345 17.82 15.37 -4.93
N GLN A 346 18.11 16.42 -4.17
CA GLN A 346 19.05 16.35 -3.04
C GLN A 346 18.55 15.39 -1.94
N MET A 347 17.25 15.39 -1.63
CA MET A 347 16.66 14.42 -0.71
C MET A 347 16.85 12.98 -1.23
N THR A 348 16.65 12.76 -2.52
CA THR A 348 16.82 11.46 -3.17
C THR A 348 18.30 11.05 -3.24
N GLU A 349 19.22 11.98 -3.48
CA GLU A 349 20.67 11.74 -3.45
C GLU A 349 21.13 11.28 -2.07
N ARG A 350 20.65 11.91 -0.99
CA ARG A 350 20.93 11.47 0.39
C ARG A 350 20.42 10.07 0.67
N ALA A 351 19.22 9.75 0.23
CA ALA A 351 18.69 8.40 0.35
C ALA A 351 19.51 7.39 -0.47
N GLN A 352 19.88 7.71 -1.73
CA GLN A 352 20.80 6.87 -2.52
C GLN A 352 22.14 6.68 -1.80
N GLU A 353 22.68 7.75 -1.19
CA GLU A 353 23.96 7.69 -0.48
C GLU A 353 23.90 6.67 0.67
N PHE A 354 22.77 6.58 1.37
CA PHE A 354 22.59 5.54 2.39
C PHE A 354 22.78 4.14 1.80
N TYR A 355 22.05 3.81 0.73
CA TYR A 355 22.15 2.50 0.07
C TYR A 355 23.52 2.23 -0.51
N THR A 356 24.14 3.22 -1.16
CA THR A 356 25.50 3.06 -1.73
C THR A 356 26.57 2.93 -0.65
N SER A 357 26.39 3.52 0.52
CA SER A 357 27.28 3.36 1.66
C SER A 357 27.37 1.90 2.14
N LEU A 358 26.29 1.14 1.95
CA LEU A 358 26.23 -0.29 2.20
C LEU A 358 26.88 -1.15 1.11
N GLY A 359 27.37 -0.53 0.01
CA GLY A 359 27.98 -1.20 -1.13
C GLY A 359 27.02 -1.56 -2.25
N MET A 360 25.78 -1.08 -2.21
CA MET A 360 24.82 -1.25 -3.31
C MET A 360 25.16 -0.35 -4.50
N PRO A 361 24.71 -0.67 -5.72
CA PRO A 361 25.01 0.12 -6.91
C PRO A 361 24.41 1.52 -6.84
N LYS A 362 25.00 2.46 -7.57
CA LYS A 362 24.34 3.75 -7.82
C LYS A 362 23.10 3.54 -8.70
N LEU A 363 22.10 4.39 -8.49
CA LEU A 363 20.93 4.44 -9.38
C LEU A 363 21.36 4.75 -10.81
N PRO A 364 20.77 4.10 -11.82
CA PRO A 364 21.11 4.31 -13.22
C PRO A 364 20.78 5.75 -13.66
N GLU A 365 21.47 6.27 -14.67
CA GLU A 365 21.21 7.60 -15.23
C GLU A 365 19.75 7.76 -15.70
N SER A 366 19.15 6.67 -16.19
CA SER A 366 17.73 6.62 -16.57
C SER A 366 16.77 6.92 -15.40
N TYR A 367 17.15 6.59 -14.17
CA TYR A 367 16.37 6.92 -12.98
C TYR A 367 16.24 8.45 -12.83
N TRP A 368 17.35 9.17 -12.89
CA TRP A 368 17.41 10.62 -12.69
C TRP A 368 16.71 11.42 -13.79
N SER A 369 16.72 10.89 -15.02
CA SER A 369 16.10 11.55 -16.18
C SER A 369 14.61 11.22 -16.36
N LYS A 370 14.12 10.10 -15.81
CA LYS A 370 12.76 9.61 -16.07
C LYS A 370 11.85 9.60 -14.84
N THR A 371 12.42 9.70 -13.64
CA THR A 371 11.65 9.79 -12.38
C THR A 371 10.84 11.08 -12.33
N GLN A 372 9.59 11.00 -11.87
CA GLN A 372 8.77 12.15 -11.54
C GLN A 372 9.02 12.56 -10.08
N PHE A 373 9.84 13.59 -9.86
CA PHE A 373 10.20 14.09 -8.53
C PHE A 373 9.15 15.02 -7.94
N ILE A 374 8.54 15.88 -8.77
CA ILE A 374 7.60 16.91 -8.31
C ILE A 374 6.34 16.91 -9.18
N LYS A 375 5.24 17.44 -8.66
CA LYS A 375 3.99 17.56 -9.41
C LYS A 375 4.19 18.43 -10.65
N PRO A 376 3.94 17.95 -11.88
CA PRO A 376 3.93 18.79 -13.08
C PRO A 376 2.77 19.79 -13.03
N MET A 377 2.89 20.88 -13.82
CA MET A 377 1.89 21.96 -13.84
C MET A 377 0.96 21.91 -15.05
N ASP A 378 1.35 21.14 -16.04
CA ASP A 378 0.70 21.06 -17.36
C ASP A 378 -0.24 19.88 -17.49
N ARG A 379 -0.33 19.02 -16.45
CA ARG A 379 -1.13 17.81 -16.46
C ARG A 379 -1.45 17.30 -15.06
N ASP A 380 -2.49 16.50 -14.97
CA ASP A 380 -2.83 15.78 -13.77
C ASP A 380 -2.00 14.49 -13.63
N VAL A 381 -1.61 14.21 -12.39
CA VAL A 381 -0.80 13.03 -12.01
C VAL A 381 -1.27 12.47 -10.68
N VAL A 382 -1.04 11.18 -10.48
CA VAL A 382 -1.19 10.53 -9.18
C VAL A 382 0.02 10.89 -8.32
N CYS A 383 -0.16 11.73 -7.30
CA CYS A 383 0.92 12.15 -6.40
C CYS A 383 1.33 11.11 -5.36
N HIS A 384 0.50 10.09 -5.12
CA HIS A 384 0.88 8.98 -4.22
C HIS A 384 2.20 8.36 -4.68
N ALA A 385 3.16 8.23 -3.76
CA ALA A 385 4.48 7.70 -4.06
C ALA A 385 4.39 6.26 -4.58
N SER A 386 5.27 5.90 -5.51
CA SER A 386 5.38 4.53 -6.01
C SER A 386 6.71 4.32 -6.76
N ALA A 387 7.27 3.11 -6.62
CA ALA A 387 8.43 2.66 -7.36
C ALA A 387 8.03 1.75 -8.54
N TRP A 388 8.80 1.80 -9.61
CA TRP A 388 8.49 1.13 -10.88
C TRP A 388 9.72 0.45 -11.46
N ASP A 389 9.57 -0.82 -11.83
CA ASP A 389 10.46 -1.50 -12.78
C ASP A 389 9.77 -1.48 -14.15
N MET A 390 10.36 -0.83 -15.13
CA MET A 390 9.72 -0.60 -16.43
C MET A 390 10.00 -1.70 -17.45
N ASN A 391 11.02 -2.55 -17.22
CA ASN A 391 11.44 -3.47 -18.26
C ASN A 391 12.09 -4.77 -17.75
N MET A 392 12.06 -5.03 -16.47
CA MET A 392 12.72 -6.20 -15.86
C MET A 392 14.24 -6.28 -16.20
N ALA A 393 14.88 -5.14 -16.47
CA ALA A 393 16.26 -5.06 -16.89
C ALA A 393 16.98 -3.79 -16.41
N GLY A 394 16.45 -3.12 -15.38
CA GLY A 394 17.09 -1.98 -14.72
C GLY A 394 16.63 -0.60 -15.16
N ASP A 395 15.60 -0.43 -16.00
CA ASP A 395 14.90 0.85 -16.16
C ASP A 395 13.94 1.02 -14.98
N VAL A 396 14.48 1.49 -13.87
CA VAL A 396 13.73 1.72 -12.62
C VAL A 396 13.42 3.20 -12.46
N ARG A 397 12.26 3.51 -11.85
CA ARG A 397 11.78 4.88 -11.63
C ARG A 397 11.02 4.97 -10.31
N THR A 398 10.90 6.20 -9.79
CA THR A 398 9.90 6.55 -8.79
C THR A 398 8.96 7.62 -9.31
N LYS A 399 7.77 7.68 -8.76
CA LYS A 399 6.78 8.71 -9.03
C LYS A 399 6.33 9.28 -7.70
N MET A 400 6.62 10.57 -7.48
CA MET A 400 6.24 11.30 -6.28
C MET A 400 5.92 12.76 -6.64
N CYS A 401 5.30 13.49 -5.70
CA CYS A 401 5.16 14.93 -5.70
C CYS A 401 5.89 15.49 -4.47
N ILE A 402 7.21 15.36 -4.43
CA ILE A 402 8.06 15.58 -3.26
C ILE A 402 7.97 17.01 -2.77
N LYS A 403 7.77 17.16 -1.45
CA LYS A 403 7.84 18.40 -0.68
C LYS A 403 9.02 18.33 0.31
N PRO A 404 9.62 19.47 0.69
CA PRO A 404 10.73 19.50 1.65
C PRO A 404 10.24 19.30 3.10
N ASN A 405 9.84 18.07 3.46
CA ASN A 405 9.38 17.70 4.78
C ASN A 405 9.88 16.30 5.20
N GLU A 406 9.76 15.99 6.49
CA GLU A 406 10.20 14.71 7.05
C GLU A 406 9.44 13.51 6.48
N GLU A 407 8.13 13.65 6.26
CA GLU A 407 7.29 12.58 5.71
C GLU A 407 7.79 12.15 4.33
N ASP A 408 7.97 13.09 3.42
CA ASP A 408 8.44 12.79 2.06
C ASP A 408 9.91 12.32 2.06
N PHE A 409 10.75 12.83 2.98
CA PHE A 409 12.12 12.36 3.14
C PHE A 409 12.15 10.87 3.52
N THR A 410 11.35 10.44 4.48
CA THR A 410 11.25 9.01 4.86
C THR A 410 10.61 8.16 3.75
N THR A 411 9.60 8.70 3.05
CA THR A 411 8.97 8.04 1.91
C THR A 411 9.95 7.76 0.78
N ILE A 412 10.90 8.68 0.50
CA ILE A 412 11.95 8.44 -0.50
C ILE A 412 12.81 7.22 -0.13
N TYR A 413 13.19 7.05 1.14
CA TYR A 413 13.92 5.86 1.59
C TYR A 413 13.11 4.58 1.40
N HIS A 414 11.82 4.63 1.65
CA HIS A 414 10.89 3.52 1.41
C HIS A 414 10.82 3.16 -0.07
N GLU A 415 10.56 4.12 -0.95
CA GLU A 415 10.45 3.89 -2.40
C GLU A 415 11.77 3.41 -3.01
N LEU A 416 12.92 3.92 -2.55
CA LEU A 416 14.21 3.40 -2.96
C LEU A 416 14.44 1.96 -2.49
N GLY A 417 13.83 1.52 -1.40
CA GLY A 417 13.84 0.11 -1.00
C GLY A 417 13.29 -0.80 -2.09
N HIS A 418 12.14 -0.43 -2.67
CA HIS A 418 11.58 -1.14 -3.81
C HIS A 418 12.51 -1.10 -5.02
N VAL A 419 13.07 0.08 -5.35
CA VAL A 419 14.00 0.25 -6.49
C VAL A 419 15.24 -0.63 -6.34
N TYR A 420 15.86 -0.66 -5.16
CA TYR A 420 17.04 -1.50 -4.91
C TYR A 420 16.71 -3.00 -4.94
N TYR A 421 15.49 -3.39 -4.56
CA TYR A 421 15.05 -4.77 -4.70
C TYR A 421 14.90 -5.15 -6.18
N TYR A 422 14.28 -4.28 -7.01
CA TYR A 422 14.23 -4.46 -8.47
C TYR A 422 15.63 -4.65 -9.07
N LEU A 423 16.57 -3.80 -8.68
CA LEU A 423 17.95 -3.88 -9.17
C LEU A 423 18.67 -5.16 -8.70
N ALA A 424 18.36 -5.67 -7.51
CA ALA A 424 19.00 -6.85 -6.96
C ALA A 424 18.60 -8.12 -7.73
N TYR A 425 17.32 -8.30 -8.01
CA TYR A 425 16.82 -9.51 -8.65
C TYR A 425 16.66 -9.43 -10.18
N ASN A 426 17.03 -8.35 -10.85
CA ASN A 426 16.82 -8.15 -12.29
C ASN A 426 17.57 -9.14 -13.21
N LYS A 427 18.45 -9.97 -12.64
CA LYS A 427 19.14 -11.06 -13.35
C LYS A 427 18.39 -12.38 -13.32
N LEU A 428 17.37 -12.51 -12.48
CA LEU A 428 16.55 -13.71 -12.41
C LEU A 428 15.65 -13.84 -13.64
N PRO A 429 15.16 -15.05 -13.95
CA PRO A 429 14.06 -15.21 -14.90
C PRO A 429 12.84 -14.36 -14.48
N PRO A 430 12.08 -13.79 -15.43
CA PRO A 430 10.98 -12.86 -15.16
C PRO A 430 9.99 -13.31 -14.09
N LEU A 431 9.57 -14.57 -14.07
CA LEU A 431 8.64 -15.09 -13.06
C LEU A 431 9.20 -15.07 -11.63
N PHE A 432 10.52 -14.95 -11.44
CA PHE A 432 11.18 -14.82 -10.15
C PHE A 432 11.52 -13.37 -9.78
N GLN A 433 11.32 -12.41 -10.69
CA GLN A 433 11.61 -11.00 -10.47
C GLN A 433 10.51 -10.32 -9.67
N THR A 434 10.32 -10.79 -8.45
CA THR A 434 9.44 -10.21 -7.42
C THR A 434 10.03 -10.51 -6.04
N GLY A 435 9.48 -9.95 -4.97
CA GLY A 435 9.91 -10.23 -3.61
C GLY A 435 9.71 -11.69 -3.22
N ALA A 436 10.45 -12.17 -2.22
CA ALA A 436 10.28 -13.51 -1.66
C ALA A 436 8.83 -13.80 -1.27
N HIS A 437 8.15 -12.80 -0.72
CA HIS A 437 6.71 -12.57 -0.75
C HIS A 437 6.48 -11.04 -0.65
N ASP A 438 5.26 -10.59 -0.80
CA ASP A 438 4.92 -9.17 -0.89
C ASP A 438 5.30 -8.34 0.37
N GLY A 439 5.28 -8.94 1.56
CA GLY A 439 5.73 -8.29 2.80
C GLY A 439 7.24 -7.99 2.84
N PHE A 440 8.08 -8.73 2.10
CA PHE A 440 9.50 -8.40 1.95
C PHE A 440 9.68 -7.08 1.20
N HIS A 441 8.93 -6.90 0.12
CA HIS A 441 9.01 -5.67 -0.68
C HIS A 441 8.69 -4.43 0.16
N GLU A 442 7.65 -4.51 0.98
CA GLU A 442 7.22 -3.42 1.86
C GLU A 442 8.17 -3.19 3.05
N ALA A 443 8.94 -4.20 3.46
CA ALA A 443 9.81 -4.10 4.64
C ALA A 443 11.16 -3.46 4.36
N ILE A 444 11.69 -3.56 3.13
CA ILE A 444 13.07 -3.19 2.80
C ILE A 444 13.36 -1.72 3.03
N GLY A 445 12.53 -0.84 2.46
CA GLY A 445 12.69 0.60 2.60
C GLY A 445 12.48 1.08 4.03
N ASP A 446 11.47 0.55 4.70
CA ASP A 446 11.18 0.83 6.10
C ASP A 446 12.32 0.38 7.05
N THR A 447 13.06 -0.68 6.69
CA THR A 447 14.27 -1.09 7.42
C THR A 447 15.34 0.00 7.39
N MET A 448 15.49 0.71 6.27
CA MET A 448 16.44 1.83 6.17
C MET A 448 15.96 3.04 6.99
N VAL A 449 14.66 3.29 7.01
CA VAL A 449 14.06 4.34 7.87
C VAL A 449 14.34 4.09 9.34
N LEU A 450 14.28 2.85 9.83
CA LEU A 450 14.64 2.51 11.22
C LEU A 450 16.11 2.85 11.56
N ALA A 451 17.01 2.85 10.59
CA ALA A 451 18.42 3.21 10.77
C ALA A 451 18.68 4.72 10.68
N MET A 452 17.66 5.56 10.47
CA MET A 452 17.75 7.02 10.48
C MET A 452 17.82 7.54 11.93
N THR A 453 18.80 7.04 12.69
CA THR A 453 19.02 7.44 14.07
C THR A 453 19.40 8.94 14.17
N PRO A 454 19.24 9.59 15.33
CA PRO A 454 19.68 10.97 15.55
C PRO A 454 21.15 11.20 15.17
N ASP A 455 22.03 10.23 15.45
CA ASP A 455 23.45 10.32 15.09
C ASP A 455 23.68 10.24 13.57
N TYR A 456 22.91 9.40 12.87
CA TYR A 456 22.91 9.37 11.40
C TYR A 456 22.46 10.72 10.84
N LEU A 457 21.31 11.25 11.29
CA LEU A 457 20.77 12.54 10.82
C LEU A 457 21.75 13.69 11.07
N LYS A 458 22.46 13.67 12.20
CA LYS A 458 23.55 14.62 12.48
C LYS A 458 24.71 14.45 11.49
N SER A 459 25.11 13.21 11.20
CA SER A 459 26.23 12.93 10.30
C SER A 459 26.01 13.44 8.87
N ILE A 460 24.75 13.51 8.42
CA ILE A 460 24.33 14.06 7.11
C ILE A 460 23.89 15.51 7.17
N GLY A 461 24.07 16.20 8.32
CA GLY A 461 23.79 17.62 8.48
C GLY A 461 22.29 17.98 8.51
N MET A 462 21.42 17.04 8.85
CA MET A 462 19.97 17.28 8.96
C MET A 462 19.57 17.83 10.33
N VAL A 463 20.36 17.55 11.35
CA VAL A 463 20.17 18.06 12.73
C VAL A 463 21.52 18.45 13.32
N ASP A 464 21.57 19.54 14.11
CA ASP A 464 22.82 20.05 14.67
C ASP A 464 23.31 19.25 15.89
N ALA A 465 22.46 19.09 16.90
CA ALA A 465 22.77 18.38 18.13
C ALA A 465 21.51 17.69 18.67
N PRO A 466 21.34 16.38 18.43
CA PRO A 466 20.21 15.66 18.99
C PRO A 466 20.27 15.65 20.52
N GLN A 467 19.14 15.95 21.14
CA GLN A 467 19.03 15.81 22.58
C GLN A 467 19.06 14.33 22.96
N GLN A 468 20.08 13.94 23.71
CA GLN A 468 20.20 12.59 24.25
C GLN A 468 19.74 12.57 25.71
N SER A 469 18.45 12.28 25.90
CA SER A 469 17.87 12.07 27.23
C SER A 469 16.89 10.91 27.19
N ASN A 470 16.53 10.40 28.36
CA ASN A 470 15.52 9.34 28.45
C ASN A 470 14.15 9.82 27.95
N GLU A 471 13.81 11.07 28.21
CA GLU A 471 12.59 11.72 27.75
C GLU A 471 12.55 11.80 26.21
N ALA A 472 13.67 12.18 25.58
CA ALA A 472 13.82 12.22 24.13
C ALA A 472 13.68 10.83 23.51
N LEU A 473 14.26 9.81 24.12
CA LEU A 473 14.12 8.41 23.70
C LEU A 473 12.66 7.96 23.77
N ILE A 474 11.98 8.19 24.88
CA ILE A 474 10.57 7.77 25.04
C ILE A 474 9.69 8.49 24.01
N ASN A 475 9.89 9.78 23.76
CA ASN A 475 9.17 10.53 22.74
C ASN A 475 9.42 9.96 21.34
N ALA A 476 10.66 9.67 20.97
CA ALA A 476 11.00 9.09 19.67
C ALA A 476 10.35 7.70 19.48
N GLN A 477 10.43 6.86 20.51
CA GLN A 477 9.78 5.55 20.46
C GLN A 477 8.25 5.65 20.45
N MET A 478 7.65 6.61 21.16
CA MET A 478 6.21 6.86 21.10
C MET A 478 5.77 7.27 19.70
N ARG A 479 6.46 8.21 19.04
CA ARG A 479 6.15 8.58 17.63
C ARG A 479 6.19 7.36 16.74
N MET A 480 7.22 6.56 16.82
CA MET A 480 7.36 5.33 16.04
C MET A 480 6.25 4.31 16.37
N ALA A 481 5.89 4.16 17.64
CA ALA A 481 4.82 3.24 18.03
C ALA A 481 3.44 3.69 17.57
N LEU A 482 3.17 5.00 17.55
CA LEU A 482 1.91 5.57 17.05
C LEU A 482 1.74 5.35 15.54
N ALA A 483 2.82 5.18 14.78
CA ALA A 483 2.78 4.82 13.36
C ALA A 483 2.82 3.30 13.14
N LYS A 484 3.78 2.60 13.76
CA LYS A 484 4.10 1.20 13.42
C LYS A 484 3.33 0.17 14.27
N VAL A 485 3.24 0.38 15.60
CA VAL A 485 2.55 -0.58 16.49
C VAL A 485 1.04 -0.46 16.39
N SER A 486 0.50 0.75 16.26
CA SER A 486 -0.93 1.00 16.06
C SER A 486 -1.45 0.38 14.76
N PHE A 487 -0.60 0.33 13.73
CA PHE A 487 -0.96 -0.22 12.42
C PHE A 487 -1.18 -1.74 12.43
N MET A 488 -0.40 -2.49 13.22
CA MET A 488 -0.35 -3.95 13.13
C MET A 488 -1.71 -4.65 13.20
N PRO A 489 -2.60 -4.36 14.18
CA PRO A 489 -3.90 -5.02 14.23
C PRO A 489 -4.81 -4.64 13.08
N PHE A 490 -4.67 -3.43 12.52
CA PHE A 490 -5.40 -3.00 11.33
C PHE A 490 -4.91 -3.74 10.08
N GLY A 491 -3.60 -3.83 9.89
CA GLY A 491 -2.98 -4.58 8.81
C GLY A 491 -3.41 -6.05 8.78
N LEU A 492 -3.56 -6.65 9.96
CA LEU A 492 -4.01 -8.03 10.10
C LEU A 492 -5.50 -8.20 9.79
N MET A 493 -6.38 -7.31 10.32
CA MET A 493 -7.83 -7.56 10.31
C MET A 493 -8.47 -7.42 8.93
N ILE A 494 -7.95 -6.58 8.04
CA ILE A 494 -8.55 -6.35 6.72
C ILE A 494 -8.64 -7.64 5.91
N ASP A 495 -7.55 -8.38 5.79
CA ASP A 495 -7.58 -9.62 5.03
C ASP A 495 -8.26 -10.75 5.79
N ARG A 496 -8.27 -10.75 7.12
CA ARG A 496 -9.14 -11.64 7.90
C ARG A 496 -10.60 -11.46 7.53
N TRP A 497 -11.05 -10.23 7.34
CA TRP A 497 -12.38 -9.93 6.84
C TRP A 497 -12.56 -10.42 5.39
N ARG A 498 -11.63 -10.10 4.47
CA ARG A 498 -11.74 -10.52 3.06
C ARG A 498 -11.68 -12.03 2.89
N TRP A 499 -10.82 -12.73 3.61
CA TRP A 499 -10.78 -14.20 3.57
C TRP A 499 -12.13 -14.81 3.98
N GLY A 500 -12.75 -14.31 5.05
CA GLY A 500 -14.07 -14.75 5.46
C GLY A 500 -15.17 -14.38 4.46
N VAL A 501 -15.04 -13.28 3.73
CA VAL A 501 -15.95 -12.91 2.64
C VAL A 501 -15.77 -13.86 1.45
N PHE A 502 -14.54 -14.15 1.05
CA PHE A 502 -14.25 -15.02 -0.09
C PHE A 502 -14.61 -16.49 0.18
N ASP A 503 -14.32 -17.04 1.35
CA ASP A 503 -14.71 -18.41 1.71
C ASP A 503 -16.20 -18.53 2.09
N GLY A 504 -16.90 -17.41 2.19
CA GLY A 504 -18.32 -17.32 2.50
C GLY A 504 -18.69 -17.59 3.97
N SER A 505 -17.73 -17.60 4.89
CA SER A 505 -18.00 -17.62 6.34
C SER A 505 -18.58 -16.27 6.80
N ILE A 506 -18.24 -15.17 6.14
CA ILE A 506 -18.90 -13.86 6.28
C ILE A 506 -19.85 -13.68 5.09
N LYS A 507 -21.14 -13.69 5.38
CA LYS A 507 -22.18 -13.55 4.35
C LYS A 507 -22.38 -12.09 3.94
N PRO A 508 -22.90 -11.80 2.72
CA PRO A 508 -23.22 -10.44 2.31
C PRO A 508 -24.13 -9.67 3.29
N ALA A 509 -25.01 -10.37 4.02
CA ALA A 509 -25.86 -9.77 5.03
C ALA A 509 -25.14 -9.35 6.33
N ASP A 510 -23.88 -9.77 6.50
CA ASP A 510 -23.08 -9.55 7.72
C ASP A 510 -21.76 -8.78 7.44
N TYR A 511 -21.58 -8.20 6.26
CA TYR A 511 -20.32 -7.56 5.85
C TYR A 511 -19.89 -6.46 6.81
N ASN A 512 -20.78 -5.54 7.13
CA ASN A 512 -20.46 -4.39 8.00
C ASN A 512 -20.34 -4.81 9.47
N LYS A 513 -21.20 -5.70 9.94
CA LYS A 513 -21.14 -6.29 11.29
C LYS A 513 -19.82 -7.00 11.53
N ALA A 514 -19.43 -7.91 10.64
CA ALA A 514 -18.19 -8.66 10.76
C ALA A 514 -16.94 -7.75 10.72
N TRP A 515 -16.98 -6.67 9.94
CA TRP A 515 -15.94 -5.65 9.93
C TRP A 515 -15.73 -5.03 11.31
N TRP A 516 -16.81 -4.58 11.96
CA TRP A 516 -16.72 -3.95 13.27
C TRP A 516 -16.42 -4.95 14.39
N GLU A 517 -16.85 -6.19 14.28
CA GLU A 517 -16.46 -7.27 15.20
C GLU A 517 -14.95 -7.53 15.14
N LEU A 518 -14.36 -7.56 13.94
CA LEU A 518 -12.92 -7.70 13.76
C LEU A 518 -12.14 -6.47 14.24
N LYS A 519 -12.64 -5.25 13.99
CA LYS A 519 -12.05 -4.02 14.54
C LYS A 519 -12.06 -4.03 16.07
N ALA A 520 -13.16 -4.40 16.69
CA ALA A 520 -13.24 -4.52 18.14
C ALA A 520 -12.28 -5.61 18.66
N LYS A 521 -12.21 -6.77 17.99
CA LYS A 521 -11.35 -7.89 18.38
C LYS A 521 -9.86 -7.55 18.31
N TYR A 522 -9.40 -7.01 17.19
CA TYR A 522 -7.96 -6.80 16.93
C TYR A 522 -7.48 -5.42 17.35
N GLN A 523 -8.22 -4.36 17.03
CA GLN A 523 -7.80 -2.99 17.32
C GLN A 523 -8.33 -2.45 18.66
N GLY A 524 -9.36 -3.05 19.25
CA GLY A 524 -10.03 -2.45 20.40
C GLY A 524 -10.71 -1.11 20.06
N VAL A 525 -11.25 -0.98 18.85
CA VAL A 525 -11.88 0.23 18.30
C VAL A 525 -13.35 -0.04 17.99
N ALA A 526 -14.20 0.94 18.28
CA ALA A 526 -15.63 0.88 17.95
C ALA A 526 -16.13 2.21 17.37
N PRO A 527 -17.20 2.20 16.56
CA PRO A 527 -17.85 3.42 16.10
C PRO A 527 -18.62 4.06 17.25
N ALA A 528 -18.66 5.40 17.30
CA ALA A 528 -19.43 6.12 18.31
C ALA A 528 -20.96 6.02 18.13
N THR A 529 -21.40 5.66 16.93
CA THR A 529 -22.81 5.48 16.55
C THR A 529 -23.02 4.10 15.94
N ALA A 530 -24.26 3.60 16.01
CA ALA A 530 -24.59 2.32 15.39
C ALA A 530 -24.30 2.32 13.88
N ARG A 531 -23.65 1.25 13.40
CA ARG A 531 -23.31 1.04 11.98
C ARG A 531 -23.90 -0.29 11.52
N GLY A 532 -25.16 -0.25 11.06
CA GLY A 532 -25.87 -1.44 10.56
C GLY A 532 -25.44 -1.89 9.18
N GLU A 533 -26.21 -2.83 8.61
CA GLU A 533 -25.92 -3.39 7.27
C GLU A 533 -26.41 -2.50 6.11
N ASP A 534 -26.99 -1.36 6.39
CA ASP A 534 -27.20 -0.26 5.45
C ASP A 534 -25.92 0.50 5.10
N PHE A 535 -24.87 0.33 5.91
CA PHE A 535 -23.51 0.80 5.63
C PHE A 535 -22.64 -0.27 4.97
N PHE A 536 -21.53 0.17 4.39
CA PHE A 536 -20.47 -0.70 3.86
C PHE A 536 -19.10 -0.09 4.18
N ASP A 537 -18.78 0.01 5.47
CA ASP A 537 -17.58 0.67 5.97
C ASP A 537 -16.26 0.07 5.44
N PRO A 538 -16.15 -1.25 5.15
CA PRO A 538 -14.98 -1.81 4.47
C PRO A 538 -14.67 -1.11 3.14
N GLY A 539 -15.69 -0.75 2.37
CA GLY A 539 -15.53 -0.07 1.07
C GLY A 539 -15.01 1.36 1.17
N ALA A 540 -15.03 1.98 2.36
CA ALA A 540 -14.44 3.29 2.59
C ALA A 540 -12.90 3.26 2.71
N LYS A 541 -12.26 2.08 2.68
CA LYS A 541 -10.81 1.88 2.60
C LYS A 541 -10.42 1.45 1.20
N TYR A 542 -9.60 2.26 0.51
CA TYR A 542 -9.20 2.07 -0.88
C TYR A 542 -8.86 0.60 -1.26
N HIS A 543 -8.13 -0.09 -0.41
CA HIS A 543 -7.65 -1.45 -0.67
C HIS A 543 -8.76 -2.51 -0.79
N VAL A 544 -9.98 -2.20 -0.35
CA VAL A 544 -11.15 -3.07 -0.53
C VAL A 544 -11.75 -2.90 -1.94
N PRO A 545 -12.20 -1.71 -2.38
CA PRO A 545 -12.65 -1.51 -3.75
C PRO A 545 -11.55 -1.66 -4.80
N GLY A 546 -10.30 -1.28 -4.48
CA GLY A 546 -9.11 -1.45 -5.33
C GLY A 546 -8.50 -2.86 -5.28
N ASN A 547 -9.12 -3.80 -4.57
CA ASN A 547 -8.74 -5.22 -4.49
C ASN A 547 -7.25 -5.50 -4.22
N THR A 548 -6.60 -4.70 -3.37
CA THR A 548 -5.19 -4.87 -3.02
C THR A 548 -5.04 -5.75 -1.78
N PRO A 549 -4.35 -6.90 -1.82
CA PRO A 549 -4.06 -7.72 -0.64
C PRO A 549 -3.37 -6.91 0.45
N TYR A 550 -3.72 -7.13 1.71
CA TYR A 550 -3.32 -6.26 2.82
C TYR A 550 -2.43 -6.91 3.88
N THR A 551 -2.41 -8.23 3.94
CA THR A 551 -1.56 -9.01 4.87
C THR A 551 -0.08 -8.65 4.73
N ARG A 552 0.36 -8.26 3.53
CA ARG A 552 1.73 -7.78 3.25
C ARG A 552 2.18 -6.67 4.20
N TYR A 553 1.30 -5.74 4.51
CA TYR A 553 1.63 -4.60 5.39
C TYR A 553 1.76 -5.02 6.86
N PHE A 554 0.95 -5.98 7.32
CA PHE A 554 1.16 -6.57 8.64
C PHE A 554 2.50 -7.30 8.73
N LEU A 555 2.81 -8.12 7.74
CA LEU A 555 4.07 -8.87 7.70
C LEU A 555 5.27 -7.94 7.57
N SER A 556 5.18 -6.88 6.76
CA SER A 556 6.28 -5.90 6.61
C SER A 556 6.59 -5.19 7.92
N HIS A 557 5.58 -4.86 8.73
CA HIS A 557 5.76 -4.23 10.03
C HIS A 557 6.49 -5.14 11.06
N VAL A 558 6.44 -6.44 10.87
CA VAL A 558 7.27 -7.39 11.64
C VAL A 558 8.65 -7.53 11.00
N LEU A 559 8.70 -7.75 9.69
CA LEU A 559 9.94 -8.04 8.96
C LEU A 559 10.92 -6.87 8.95
N GLN A 560 10.45 -5.61 8.89
CA GLN A 560 11.34 -4.45 8.92
C GLN A 560 12.22 -4.42 10.19
N PHE A 561 11.65 -4.75 11.36
CA PHE A 561 12.42 -4.85 12.59
C PHE A 561 13.34 -6.07 12.62
N GLN A 562 12.89 -7.20 12.07
CA GLN A 562 13.69 -8.40 11.97
C GLN A 562 14.88 -8.21 11.00
N PHE A 563 14.68 -7.57 9.86
CA PHE A 563 15.74 -7.19 8.93
C PHE A 563 16.70 -6.17 9.57
N TYR A 564 16.15 -5.17 10.25
CA TYR A 564 16.93 -4.17 10.96
C TYR A 564 17.87 -4.82 11.99
N LYS A 565 17.34 -5.73 12.80
CA LYS A 565 18.15 -6.51 13.75
C LYS A 565 19.20 -7.36 13.03
N GLY A 566 18.84 -8.06 11.96
CA GLY A 566 19.76 -8.85 11.16
C GLY A 566 20.92 -8.02 10.58
N LEU A 567 20.65 -6.79 10.13
CA LEU A 567 21.64 -5.85 9.64
C LEU A 567 22.54 -5.32 10.78
N CYS A 568 21.97 -5.02 11.94
CA CYS A 568 22.71 -4.61 13.12
C CYS A 568 23.66 -5.71 13.62
N ASP A 569 23.17 -6.95 13.67
CA ASP A 569 23.99 -8.12 14.02
C ASP A 569 25.12 -8.35 12.99
N ALA A 570 24.82 -8.21 11.70
CA ALA A 570 25.80 -8.31 10.61
C ALA A 570 26.87 -7.18 10.66
N ALA A 571 26.46 -5.99 11.12
CA ALA A 571 27.37 -4.87 11.36
C ALA A 571 28.22 -5.03 12.64
N GLY A 572 27.96 -6.06 13.45
CA GLY A 572 28.65 -6.31 14.70
C GLY A 572 28.23 -5.36 15.85
N TYR A 573 27.08 -4.68 15.71
CA TYR A 573 26.58 -3.77 16.73
C TYR A 573 26.20 -4.52 18.02
N LYS A 574 26.51 -3.92 19.19
CA LYS A 574 26.30 -4.54 20.51
C LYS A 574 25.53 -3.64 21.49
N GLY A 575 25.09 -2.48 21.03
CA GLY A 575 24.26 -1.57 21.85
C GLY A 575 22.77 -1.90 21.78
N PRO A 576 21.92 -1.06 22.39
CA PRO A 576 20.48 -1.18 22.28
C PRO A 576 20.00 -1.08 20.84
N LEU A 577 19.07 -1.96 20.43
CA LEU A 577 18.65 -2.07 19.05
C LEU A 577 18.15 -0.73 18.47
N TYR A 578 17.40 0.04 19.22
CA TYR A 578 16.86 1.33 18.78
C TYR A 578 17.90 2.43 18.48
N ASN A 579 19.16 2.24 18.86
CA ASN A 579 20.28 3.14 18.54
C ASN A 579 21.20 2.59 17.44
N CYS A 580 20.87 1.44 16.86
CA CYS A 580 21.72 0.85 15.83
C CYS A 580 21.71 1.69 14.56
N SER A 581 22.89 2.01 14.04
CA SER A 581 23.07 2.45 12.68
C SER A 581 24.08 1.54 11.98
N PHE A 582 23.70 1.03 10.84
CA PHE A 582 24.56 0.24 9.96
C PHE A 582 25.00 1.05 8.72
N TYR A 583 24.74 2.35 8.69
CA TYR A 583 25.23 3.26 7.64
C TYR A 583 26.75 3.09 7.43
N GLY A 584 27.15 2.96 6.18
CA GLY A 584 28.56 2.73 5.82
C GLY A 584 29.08 1.31 6.02
N ASN A 585 28.29 0.38 6.59
CA ASN A 585 28.73 -0.99 6.85
C ASN A 585 28.52 -1.91 5.66
N LYS A 586 29.56 -2.08 4.85
CA LYS A 586 29.52 -2.91 3.63
C LYS A 586 29.28 -4.39 3.91
N ALA A 587 29.71 -4.92 5.05
CA ALA A 587 29.47 -6.33 5.39
C ALA A 587 27.99 -6.60 5.65
N ALA A 588 27.32 -5.70 6.36
CA ALA A 588 25.87 -5.76 6.53
C ALA A 588 25.15 -5.62 5.18
N GLY A 589 25.58 -4.65 4.36
CA GLY A 589 25.01 -4.44 3.03
C GLY A 589 25.18 -5.63 2.08
N GLN A 590 26.31 -6.33 2.11
CA GLN A 590 26.54 -7.55 1.31
C GLN A 590 25.59 -8.68 1.71
N LYS A 591 25.37 -8.89 3.01
CA LYS A 591 24.39 -9.89 3.48
C LYS A 591 22.97 -9.54 3.04
N PHE A 592 22.62 -8.27 3.16
CA PHE A 592 21.31 -7.78 2.74
C PHE A 592 21.10 -7.96 1.24
N TRP A 593 22.09 -7.55 0.43
CA TRP A 593 22.03 -7.71 -1.01
C TRP A 593 21.90 -9.18 -1.43
N ALA A 594 22.64 -10.09 -0.78
CA ALA A 594 22.53 -11.53 -1.03
C ALA A 594 21.13 -12.08 -0.76
N MET A 595 20.41 -11.54 0.25
CA MET A 595 19.01 -11.86 0.48
C MET A 595 18.12 -11.31 -0.66
N LEU A 596 18.34 -10.06 -1.07
CA LEU A 596 17.53 -9.40 -2.11
C LEU A 596 17.67 -10.08 -3.48
N GLU A 597 18.88 -10.53 -3.85
CA GLU A 597 19.15 -11.20 -5.13
C GLU A 597 18.37 -12.51 -5.31
N LYS A 598 17.82 -13.09 -4.24
CA LYS A 598 17.01 -14.31 -4.33
C LYS A 598 15.64 -14.05 -4.96
N GLY A 599 15.10 -12.84 -4.84
CA GLY A 599 13.73 -12.56 -5.30
C GLY A 599 12.76 -13.64 -4.84
N ALA A 600 11.90 -14.12 -5.74
CA ALA A 600 10.97 -15.22 -5.49
C ALA A 600 11.51 -16.60 -5.94
N SER A 601 12.82 -16.74 -6.26
CA SER A 601 13.40 -17.98 -6.81
C SER A 601 13.40 -19.15 -5.83
N GLN A 602 13.25 -18.89 -4.53
CA GLN A 602 13.19 -19.88 -3.45
C GLN A 602 12.14 -19.48 -2.40
N PRO A 603 11.72 -20.41 -1.52
CA PRO A 603 10.80 -20.10 -0.44
C PRO A 603 11.33 -18.98 0.46
N TRP A 604 10.44 -18.09 0.92
CA TRP A 604 10.82 -16.93 1.74
C TRP A 604 11.57 -17.31 3.02
N GLN A 605 11.31 -18.50 3.60
CA GLN A 605 12.02 -19.01 4.77
C GLN A 605 13.53 -19.10 4.52
N SER A 606 13.90 -19.65 3.37
CA SER A 606 15.30 -19.76 2.96
C SER A 606 15.91 -18.37 2.66
N THR A 607 15.12 -17.47 2.08
CA THR A 607 15.55 -16.08 1.79
C THR A 607 15.75 -15.30 3.09
N LEU A 608 14.86 -15.42 4.06
CA LEU A 608 15.00 -14.77 5.37
C LEU A 608 16.27 -15.22 6.10
N LYS A 609 16.61 -16.50 6.00
CA LYS A 609 17.80 -17.08 6.64
C LYS A 609 19.11 -16.47 6.18
N GLU A 610 19.20 -16.01 4.93
CA GLU A 610 20.41 -15.36 4.39
C GLU A 610 20.85 -14.15 5.23
N LEU A 611 19.90 -13.37 5.71
CA LEU A 611 20.16 -12.18 6.53
C LEU A 611 20.17 -12.50 8.03
N THR A 612 19.16 -13.24 8.50
CA THR A 612 18.85 -13.36 9.94
C THR A 612 19.41 -14.64 10.57
N GLY A 613 19.80 -15.61 9.74
CA GLY A 613 20.18 -16.97 10.18
C GLY A 613 19.01 -17.85 10.60
N GLY A 614 17.77 -17.32 10.66
CA GLY A 614 16.54 -18.02 11.01
C GLY A 614 15.57 -18.15 9.83
N GLU A 615 14.73 -19.17 9.85
CA GLU A 615 13.74 -19.48 8.80
C GLU A 615 12.30 -19.08 9.19
N LYS A 616 12.12 -18.38 10.32
CA LYS A 616 10.81 -17.99 10.84
C LYS A 616 10.70 -16.49 10.98
N MET A 617 9.55 -15.93 10.63
CA MET A 617 9.22 -14.58 11.02
C MET A 617 9.09 -14.51 12.55
N ASP A 618 9.60 -13.44 13.14
CA ASP A 618 9.59 -13.25 14.60
C ASP A 618 9.46 -11.77 14.94
N ALA A 619 8.50 -11.44 15.76
CA ALA A 619 8.28 -10.09 16.26
C ALA A 619 9.14 -9.76 17.50
N GLY A 620 10.06 -10.63 17.92
CA GLY A 620 10.99 -10.37 19.03
C GLY A 620 11.81 -9.10 18.85
N ALA A 621 12.22 -8.79 17.60
CA ALA A 621 12.93 -7.55 17.29
C ALA A 621 12.07 -6.29 17.50
N VAL A 622 10.75 -6.36 17.28
CA VAL A 622 9.81 -5.28 17.60
C VAL A 622 9.82 -5.02 19.12
N LEU A 623 9.70 -6.08 19.91
CA LEU A 623 9.68 -5.97 21.37
C LEU A 623 11.02 -5.48 21.94
N GLU A 624 12.14 -5.93 21.37
CA GLU A 624 13.48 -5.46 21.72
C GLU A 624 13.64 -3.95 21.43
N TYR A 625 13.18 -3.50 20.26
CA TYR A 625 13.25 -2.09 19.88
C TYR A 625 12.43 -1.20 20.81
N PHE A 626 11.20 -1.59 21.15
CA PHE A 626 10.26 -0.82 21.96
C PHE A 626 10.34 -1.12 23.47
N ALA A 627 11.32 -1.89 23.95
CA ALA A 627 11.41 -2.26 25.37
C ALA A 627 11.38 -1.05 26.34
N PRO A 628 12.13 0.05 26.11
CA PRO A 628 12.04 1.24 26.96
C PRO A 628 10.64 1.86 27.01
N LEU A 629 9.98 1.97 25.85
CA LEU A 629 8.61 2.50 25.78
C LEU A 629 7.61 1.57 26.47
N GLN A 630 7.74 0.28 26.29
CA GLN A 630 6.85 -0.70 26.91
C GLN A 630 6.91 -0.61 28.44
N ASP A 631 8.10 -0.47 29.00
CA ASP A 631 8.28 -0.34 30.44
C ASP A 631 7.75 1.01 30.95
N TRP A 632 7.98 2.08 30.21
CA TRP A 632 7.38 3.39 30.50
C TRP A 632 5.85 3.35 30.46
N LEU A 633 5.26 2.74 29.42
CA LEU A 633 3.80 2.60 29.30
C LEU A 633 3.19 1.81 30.46
N LYS A 634 3.83 0.72 30.90
CA LYS A 634 3.39 -0.03 32.09
C LYS A 634 3.34 0.85 33.34
N GLN A 635 4.36 1.71 33.55
CA GLN A 635 4.37 2.66 34.66
C GLN A 635 3.25 3.71 34.54
N GLN A 636 3.00 4.24 33.33
CA GLN A 636 1.92 5.21 33.10
C GLN A 636 0.52 4.61 33.28
N ASN A 637 0.38 3.32 33.04
CA ASN A 637 -0.88 2.60 33.14
C ASN A 637 -1.07 1.93 34.53
N GLU A 638 -0.19 2.17 35.49
CA GLU A 638 -0.32 1.59 36.83
C GLU A 638 -1.67 1.96 37.46
N GLY A 639 -2.39 0.96 37.97
CA GLY A 639 -3.74 1.11 38.50
C GLY A 639 -4.86 1.12 37.44
N GLN A 640 -4.55 1.09 36.14
CA GLN A 640 -5.54 0.98 35.08
C GLN A 640 -5.79 -0.49 34.71
N THR A 641 -7.02 -0.79 34.29
CA THR A 641 -7.33 -2.07 33.63
C THR A 641 -7.06 -1.95 32.13
N CYS A 642 -5.92 -2.50 31.70
CA CYS A 642 -5.53 -2.51 30.29
C CYS A 642 -6.11 -3.72 29.57
N GLY A 643 -6.16 -3.65 28.21
CA GLY A 643 -6.89 -4.59 27.39
C GLY A 643 -8.37 -4.21 27.24
N TRP A 644 -9.06 -4.98 26.47
CA TRP A 644 -10.50 -4.82 26.19
C TRP A 644 -11.15 -6.18 25.97
N GLN A 645 -12.47 -6.25 26.14
CA GLN A 645 -13.27 -7.38 25.71
C GLN A 645 -14.03 -6.95 24.47
N ALA A 646 -13.87 -7.70 23.36
CA ALA A 646 -14.75 -7.53 22.22
C ALA A 646 -16.21 -7.80 22.69
N PRO A 647 -17.20 -7.01 22.25
CA PRO A 647 -18.61 -7.33 22.55
C PRO A 647 -18.88 -8.78 22.15
N ALA A 648 -19.51 -9.55 23.05
CA ALA A 648 -19.94 -10.91 22.71
C ALA A 648 -20.82 -10.81 21.45
N ALA A 649 -20.54 -11.63 20.44
CA ALA A 649 -21.40 -11.74 19.26
C ALA A 649 -22.84 -11.90 19.77
N ALA A 650 -23.75 -11.03 19.32
CA ALA A 650 -25.14 -11.11 19.75
C ALA A 650 -25.64 -12.52 19.46
N ALA A 651 -26.03 -13.26 20.51
CA ALA A 651 -26.54 -14.59 20.36
C ALA A 651 -27.66 -14.57 19.32
N THR A 652 -27.53 -15.38 18.29
CA THR A 652 -28.58 -15.55 17.27
C THR A 652 -29.88 -15.87 18.02
N PRO A 653 -30.98 -15.12 17.85
CA PRO A 653 -32.22 -15.44 18.52
C PRO A 653 -32.59 -16.89 18.13
N THR A 654 -32.71 -17.73 19.13
CA THR A 654 -33.20 -19.10 18.95
C THR A 654 -34.57 -19.01 18.23
N PRO A 655 -34.78 -19.73 17.11
CA PRO A 655 -36.08 -19.69 16.44
C PRO A 655 -37.17 -20.04 17.43
N ALA A 656 -38.14 -19.16 17.55
CA ALA A 656 -39.29 -19.43 18.40
C ALA A 656 -39.94 -20.75 17.98
N THR A 657 -40.06 -21.68 18.93
CA THR A 657 -40.74 -22.97 18.74
C THR A 657 -42.15 -22.69 18.25
N PRO A 658 -42.61 -23.28 17.13
CA PRO A 658 -43.99 -23.06 16.67
C PRO A 658 -44.98 -23.47 17.75
N ALA A 659 -45.87 -22.56 18.13
CA ALA A 659 -46.93 -22.86 19.04
C ALA A 659 -47.82 -23.98 18.46
N THR A 660 -47.98 -25.05 19.20
CA THR A 660 -48.89 -26.17 18.86
C THR A 660 -50.33 -25.65 18.78
N PRO A 661 -51.08 -25.90 17.69
CA PRO A 661 -52.46 -25.43 17.62
C PRO A 661 -53.30 -26.15 18.66
N ALA A 662 -54.04 -25.39 19.47
CA ALA A 662 -55.03 -25.94 20.42
C ALA A 662 -56.13 -26.69 19.64
N LYS A 663 -56.35 -27.95 19.98
CA LYS A 663 -57.48 -28.73 19.50
C LYS A 663 -58.74 -28.19 20.13
N SER A 664 -59.65 -27.67 19.31
CA SER A 664 -61.08 -27.49 19.66
C SER A 664 -61.84 -28.73 19.38
#